data_58807aad5653b2d2d952814f2b1bb61b
#
_entry.id   58807aad5653b2d2d952814f2b1bb61b
#
_cell.length_a   1.000
_cell.length_b   1.000
_cell.length_c   1.000
_cell.angle_alpha   90.00
_cell.angle_beta   90.00
_cell.angle_gamma   90.00
#
_symmetry.space_group_name_H-M   'P 1'
#
loop_
_entity.id
_entity.type
_entity.pdbx_description
1 polymer ?
#
loop_
_entity_poly.entity_id
_entity_poly.type
_entity_poly.pdbx_seq_one_letter_code
_entity_poly.pdbx_strand_id
1 'polypeptide(L)'
;VIILITLERVEDAWNTLRSAKPNNLKADKPNGLLGYSLYYGREVFRVLFLNGPASGKPEQKVSSSVSRAVEELRAAVEEDADPDAMFLLAEMNFYGNYTYPRNFSEAFFWYNELAWLNGNSTAQSMVGFMYATGIGNAVERDQAKALMYHEFAAEGGNTRSEMTLAYRYHTGIGTPKNCENAVLYYKRVADKAIQHYRSGPPGGHALIRESYRWAEEEGGVYGEGASFSSSGHNARDTAYSSAEASVEDLMEYLSLLSHKGDLKATFSLGKMHYDGARGLPRNFRKAMKYFNIVAKKYWAKDGSISPSPPAGLDKLAAKAAGHIGLMFLRGEGVDQNYPTALGWFRRGVTNGDALCQHQMGLMYLHGYGVPEDAYQASSYFKASADQDLPASETRLGALFLDQGDVATATRYFDLAARLGWMEAYYYLAEMANFGVGRQAHCGVAAAYYKLVAEKAEAIHSAFAESNAAYEAGDNERALIPAMMAAEQGYEHAQANVAFLLDEQRSLFSLDSILPWAKKPRSSLLRNTALALIYWTRSSKQANIDSLIKMGDYYLAGMGTVLDADKASTCYHNAAEAHHSAQAYWNLGWMHENGVAVQQDFHMAKRYYDLALETNSEAYLPVKLSLLKLRARGYWNRITNGDINPIRDDEGKQIAL
;
A
#
# COMPACT_ATOMS: atom_id res chain seq x y z
N VAL A 1 -17.16 14.96 43.56
CA VAL A 1 -16.94 13.60 44.12
C VAL A 1 -17.34 12.53 43.13
N ILE A 2 -18.53 12.61 42.52
CA ILE A 2 -19.02 11.62 41.53
C ILE A 2 -18.09 11.56 40.32
N ILE A 3 -17.73 12.68 39.70
CA ILE A 3 -16.81 12.77 38.55
C ILE A 3 -15.41 12.19 38.88
N LEU A 4 -14.92 12.31 40.11
CA LEU A 4 -13.66 11.70 40.51
C LEU A 4 -13.74 10.17 40.62
N ILE A 5 -14.87 9.66 41.08
CA ILE A 5 -15.11 8.20 41.20
C ILE A 5 -15.26 7.53 39.83
N THR A 6 -15.90 8.18 38.86
CA THR A 6 -16.03 7.68 37.49
C THR A 6 -14.71 7.73 36.72
N LEU A 7 -13.92 8.80 36.85
CA LEU A 7 -12.56 8.86 36.31
C LEU A 7 -11.66 7.76 36.86
N GLU A 8 -11.75 7.47 38.16
CA GLU A 8 -10.99 6.40 38.81
C GLU A 8 -11.42 5.01 38.30
N ARG A 9 -12.72 4.78 38.07
CA ARG A 9 -13.24 3.51 37.49
C ARG A 9 -12.81 3.31 36.03
N VAL A 10 -12.85 4.35 35.21
CA VAL A 10 -12.41 4.28 33.80
C VAL A 10 -10.91 4.00 33.72
N GLU A 11 -10.12 4.63 34.62
CA GLU A 11 -8.68 4.41 34.71
C GLU A 11 -8.35 2.99 35.20
N ASP A 12 -9.09 2.45 36.17
CA ASP A 12 -8.95 1.08 36.66
C ASP A 12 -9.35 0.05 35.58
N ALA A 13 -10.44 0.27 34.88
CA ALA A 13 -10.84 -0.55 33.75
C ALA A 13 -9.77 -0.53 32.63
N TRP A 14 -9.22 0.64 32.32
CA TRP A 14 -8.13 0.81 31.36
C TRP A 14 -6.85 0.08 31.78
N ASN A 15 -6.46 0.19 33.04
CA ASN A 15 -5.30 -0.50 33.59
C ASN A 15 -5.48 -2.02 33.56
N THR A 16 -6.70 -2.50 33.84
CA THR A 16 -7.06 -3.91 33.73
C THR A 16 -6.97 -4.40 32.29
N LEU A 17 -7.48 -3.64 31.33
CA LEU A 17 -7.38 -3.94 29.89
C LEU A 17 -5.93 -3.91 29.39
N ARG A 18 -5.12 -2.95 29.82
CA ARG A 18 -3.69 -2.88 29.50
C ARG A 18 -2.89 -4.07 30.04
N SER A 19 -3.25 -4.58 31.18
CA SER A 19 -2.61 -5.76 31.77
C SER A 19 -3.06 -7.07 31.13
N ALA A 20 -4.20 -7.07 30.46
CA ALA A 20 -4.67 -8.19 29.68
C ALA A 20 -3.72 -8.38 28.48
N LYS A 21 -2.85 -9.39 28.54
CA LYS A 21 -1.88 -9.67 27.48
C LYS A 21 -2.65 -9.86 26.18
N PRO A 22 -2.33 -9.10 25.12
CA PRO A 22 -2.81 -9.43 23.80
C PRO A 22 -2.36 -10.86 23.50
N ASN A 23 -3.28 -11.74 23.13
CA ASN A 23 -2.92 -13.05 22.63
C ASN A 23 -2.17 -12.87 21.31
N ASN A 24 -0.89 -12.59 21.40
CA ASN A 24 0.03 -12.69 20.28
C ASN A 24 0.14 -14.19 19.94
N LEU A 25 -0.80 -14.67 19.13
CA LEU A 25 -0.65 -15.90 18.39
C LEU A 25 0.40 -15.65 17.30
N LYS A 26 1.67 -15.52 17.73
CA LYS A 26 2.77 -15.86 16.82
C LYS A 26 2.55 -17.35 16.55
N ALA A 27 2.27 -17.69 15.30
CA ALA A 27 2.39 -19.07 14.86
C ALA A 27 3.80 -19.48 15.22
N ASP A 28 3.93 -20.37 16.22
CA ASP A 28 5.23 -20.89 16.60
C ASP A 28 5.83 -21.56 15.35
N LYS A 29 6.93 -20.97 14.84
CA LYS A 29 7.67 -21.59 13.74
C LYS A 29 8.09 -22.99 14.22
N PRO A 30 7.77 -24.05 13.48
CA PRO A 30 8.07 -25.38 13.91
C PRO A 30 9.57 -25.57 14.06
N ASN A 31 10.01 -26.23 15.12
CA ASN A 31 11.41 -26.55 15.36
C ASN A 31 11.71 -27.99 14.89
N GLY A 32 12.75 -28.14 14.06
CA GLY A 32 13.25 -29.44 13.60
C GLY A 32 12.53 -30.01 12.37
N LEU A 33 13.19 -30.96 11.70
CA LEU A 33 12.75 -31.58 10.43
C LEU A 33 11.33 -32.18 10.49
N LEU A 34 10.99 -32.82 11.60
CA LEU A 34 9.65 -33.40 11.83
C LEU A 34 8.57 -32.31 12.00
N GLY A 35 8.90 -31.22 12.69
CA GLY A 35 7.99 -30.10 12.87
C GLY A 35 7.71 -29.39 11.55
N TYR A 36 8.73 -29.16 10.73
CA TYR A 36 8.58 -28.61 9.38
C TYR A 36 7.76 -29.52 8.47
N SER A 37 8.03 -30.83 8.46
CA SER A 37 7.28 -31.79 7.64
C SER A 37 5.79 -31.83 8.01
N LEU A 38 5.48 -31.82 9.30
CA LEU A 38 4.10 -31.75 9.78
C LEU A 38 3.43 -30.41 9.49
N TYR A 39 4.16 -29.31 9.60
CA TYR A 39 3.67 -27.98 9.28
C TYR A 39 3.33 -27.87 7.79
N TYR A 40 4.29 -28.19 6.90
CA TYR A 40 4.06 -28.15 5.45
C TYR A 40 3.05 -29.20 4.99
N GLY A 41 3.06 -30.40 5.56
CA GLY A 41 2.03 -31.41 5.29
C GLY A 41 0.63 -30.94 5.67
N ARG A 42 0.51 -30.24 6.80
CA ARG A 42 -0.76 -29.63 7.24
C ARG A 42 -1.16 -28.44 6.37
N GLU A 43 -0.22 -27.62 5.93
CA GLU A 43 -0.49 -26.49 5.02
C GLU A 43 -0.86 -26.97 3.61
N VAL A 44 -0.15 -27.96 3.08
CA VAL A 44 -0.51 -28.62 1.81
C VAL A 44 -1.88 -29.27 1.91
N PHE A 45 -2.17 -29.95 3.00
CA PHE A 45 -3.50 -30.53 3.24
C PHE A 45 -4.59 -29.43 3.33
N ARG A 46 -4.29 -28.29 3.97
CA ARG A 46 -5.20 -27.14 4.01
C ARG A 46 -5.48 -26.57 2.63
N VAL A 47 -4.43 -26.32 1.85
CA VAL A 47 -4.54 -25.75 0.50
C VAL A 47 -5.29 -26.70 -0.42
N LEU A 48 -4.99 -28.00 -0.37
CA LEU A 48 -5.60 -28.99 -1.25
C LEU A 48 -7.03 -29.39 -0.83
N PHE A 49 -7.33 -29.39 0.49
CA PHE A 49 -8.56 -30.01 0.99
C PHE A 49 -9.46 -29.08 1.82
N LEU A 50 -9.00 -27.92 2.28
CA LEU A 50 -9.75 -27.05 3.19
C LEU A 50 -9.96 -25.61 2.71
N ASN A 51 -9.70 -25.33 1.43
CA ASN A 51 -9.91 -23.99 0.81
C ASN A 51 -9.25 -22.82 1.54
N GLY A 52 -7.97 -22.96 1.85
CA GLY A 52 -7.17 -21.86 2.38
C GLY A 52 -7.02 -21.82 3.90
N PRO A 53 -6.32 -20.81 4.43
CA PRO A 53 -6.04 -20.71 5.85
C PRO A 53 -7.35 -20.69 6.67
N ALA A 54 -7.33 -21.37 7.81
CA ALA A 54 -8.50 -21.47 8.68
C ALA A 54 -8.93 -20.09 9.21
N SER A 55 -9.85 -19.45 8.52
CA SER A 55 -10.57 -18.30 9.04
C SER A 55 -11.63 -18.81 10.02
N GLY A 56 -11.36 -18.70 11.28
CA GLY A 56 -12.26 -19.10 12.35
C GLY A 56 -11.46 -19.63 13.52
N LYS A 57 -10.87 -18.73 14.29
CA LYS A 57 -10.46 -19.07 15.66
C LYS A 57 -11.70 -19.52 16.42
N PRO A 58 -11.63 -20.60 17.23
CA PRO A 58 -12.71 -20.92 18.12
C PRO A 58 -13.02 -19.68 18.97
N GLU A 59 -14.31 -19.39 19.20
CA GLU A 59 -14.74 -18.33 20.10
C GLU A 59 -13.96 -18.45 21.41
N GLN A 60 -13.01 -17.53 21.61
CA GLN A 60 -12.24 -17.50 22.84
C GLN A 60 -13.16 -16.99 23.93
N LYS A 61 -13.29 -17.73 25.01
CA LYS A 61 -14.03 -17.27 26.19
C LYS A 61 -13.39 -15.97 26.68
N VAL A 62 -14.20 -14.94 26.81
CA VAL A 62 -13.79 -13.67 27.40
C VAL A 62 -13.24 -13.93 28.81
N SER A 63 -12.08 -13.35 29.13
CA SER A 63 -11.53 -13.51 30.47
C SER A 63 -12.40 -12.78 31.49
N SER A 64 -12.48 -13.31 32.71
CA SER A 64 -13.29 -12.70 33.79
C SER A 64 -12.85 -11.26 34.10
N SER A 65 -11.57 -10.96 33.94
CA SER A 65 -11.04 -9.61 34.10
C SER A 65 -11.55 -8.64 33.03
N VAL A 66 -11.61 -9.07 31.77
CA VAL A 66 -12.15 -8.26 30.67
C VAL A 66 -13.66 -8.07 30.82
N SER A 67 -14.42 -9.11 31.21
CA SER A 67 -15.86 -8.98 31.46
C SER A 67 -16.11 -7.95 32.57
N ARG A 68 -15.34 -8.01 33.66
CA ARG A 68 -15.48 -7.06 34.77
C ARG A 68 -15.13 -5.62 34.31
N ALA A 69 -14.07 -5.42 33.55
CA ALA A 69 -13.72 -4.10 33.00
C ALA A 69 -14.84 -3.54 32.11
N VAL A 70 -15.49 -4.38 31.30
CA VAL A 70 -16.65 -3.96 30.48
C VAL A 70 -17.85 -3.58 31.33
N GLU A 71 -18.12 -4.30 32.44
CA GLU A 71 -19.17 -3.94 33.38
C GLU A 71 -18.89 -2.58 34.07
N GLU A 72 -17.65 -2.35 34.48
CA GLU A 72 -17.20 -1.08 35.06
C GLU A 72 -17.34 0.09 34.06
N LEU A 73 -16.97 -0.12 32.78
CA LEU A 73 -17.18 0.87 31.71
C LEU A 73 -18.65 1.16 31.45
N ARG A 74 -19.51 0.13 31.43
CA ARG A 74 -20.96 0.31 31.26
C ARG A 74 -21.57 1.08 32.44
N ALA A 75 -21.15 0.79 33.65
CA ALA A 75 -21.60 1.52 34.83
C ALA A 75 -21.19 3.01 34.78
N ALA A 76 -19.96 3.31 34.32
CA ALA A 76 -19.50 4.69 34.16
C ALA A 76 -20.32 5.46 33.10
N VAL A 77 -20.75 4.79 32.03
CA VAL A 77 -21.64 5.41 31.02
C VAL A 77 -23.05 5.61 31.58
N GLU A 78 -23.61 4.65 32.32
CA GLU A 78 -24.96 4.76 32.89
C GLU A 78 -25.06 5.82 33.98
N GLU A 79 -24.00 6.00 34.79
CA GLU A 79 -23.98 6.95 35.90
C GLU A 79 -23.71 8.39 35.46
N ASP A 80 -22.72 8.60 34.56
CA ASP A 80 -22.23 9.95 34.22
C ASP A 80 -22.15 10.23 32.71
N ALA A 81 -22.58 9.31 31.84
CA ALA A 81 -22.43 9.42 30.38
C ALA A 81 -20.96 9.72 29.97
N ASP A 82 -20.00 9.03 30.60
CA ASP A 82 -18.58 9.27 30.40
C ASP A 82 -18.15 9.03 28.94
N PRO A 83 -17.58 10.05 28.25
CA PRO A 83 -17.22 9.93 26.83
C PRO A 83 -16.08 8.95 26.57
N ASP A 84 -15.14 8.80 27.50
CA ASP A 84 -13.99 7.91 27.33
C ASP A 84 -14.39 6.45 27.51
N ALA A 85 -15.32 6.19 28.44
CA ALA A 85 -15.95 4.86 28.58
C ALA A 85 -16.76 4.48 27.35
N MET A 86 -17.56 5.40 26.79
CA MET A 86 -18.30 5.16 25.54
C MET A 86 -17.35 4.85 24.38
N PHE A 87 -16.26 5.59 24.26
CA PHE A 87 -15.27 5.39 23.21
C PHE A 87 -14.59 4.01 23.32
N LEU A 88 -14.16 3.62 24.50
CA LEU A 88 -13.56 2.30 24.76
C LEU A 88 -14.52 1.16 24.46
N LEU A 89 -15.78 1.27 24.90
CA LEU A 89 -16.82 0.28 24.58
C LEU A 89 -17.05 0.16 23.07
N ALA A 90 -17.09 1.29 22.37
CA ALA A 90 -17.23 1.32 20.92
C ALA A 90 -16.05 0.60 20.24
N GLU A 91 -14.81 0.92 20.62
CA GLU A 91 -13.60 0.29 20.04
C GLU A 91 -13.53 -1.21 20.33
N MET A 92 -13.82 -1.63 21.57
CA MET A 92 -13.84 -3.05 21.95
C MET A 92 -14.84 -3.85 21.12
N ASN A 93 -16.04 -3.33 20.96
CA ASN A 93 -17.09 -3.94 20.14
C ASN A 93 -16.75 -3.93 18.65
N PHE A 94 -16.06 -2.90 18.16
CA PHE A 94 -15.73 -2.74 16.75
C PHE A 94 -14.55 -3.61 16.32
N TYR A 95 -13.43 -3.53 17.04
CA TYR A 95 -12.19 -4.25 16.66
C TYR A 95 -12.09 -5.64 17.28
N GLY A 96 -12.85 -5.94 18.33
CA GLY A 96 -12.70 -7.18 19.09
C GLY A 96 -11.39 -7.22 19.89
N ASN A 97 -10.96 -6.06 20.42
CA ASN A 97 -9.76 -5.96 21.24
C ASN A 97 -9.89 -6.78 22.53
N TYR A 98 -8.76 -7.21 23.09
CA TYR A 98 -8.68 -7.98 24.35
C TYR A 98 -9.49 -9.29 24.34
N THR A 99 -9.64 -9.94 23.18
CA THR A 99 -10.47 -11.13 22.99
C THR A 99 -11.99 -10.93 23.22
N TYR A 100 -12.42 -9.68 23.25
CA TYR A 100 -13.83 -9.35 23.33
C TYR A 100 -14.53 -9.65 21.98
N PRO A 101 -15.72 -10.25 21.97
CA PRO A 101 -16.42 -10.56 20.73
C PRO A 101 -16.83 -9.28 20.00
N ARG A 102 -16.65 -9.25 18.69
CA ARG A 102 -17.08 -8.12 17.85
C ARG A 102 -18.60 -8.04 17.79
N ASN A 103 -19.14 -6.86 18.03
CA ASN A 103 -20.54 -6.53 17.85
C ASN A 103 -20.66 -5.16 17.18
N PHE A 104 -20.78 -5.15 15.87
CA PHE A 104 -20.86 -3.90 15.10
C PHE A 104 -22.10 -3.07 15.41
N SER A 105 -23.20 -3.68 15.81
CA SER A 105 -24.42 -2.96 16.18
C SER A 105 -24.25 -2.20 17.50
N GLU A 106 -23.63 -2.81 18.52
CA GLU A 106 -23.27 -2.11 19.76
C GLU A 106 -22.18 -1.05 19.50
N ALA A 107 -21.18 -1.35 18.67
CA ALA A 107 -20.16 -0.38 18.31
C ALA A 107 -20.77 0.86 17.66
N PHE A 108 -21.70 0.66 16.71
CA PHE A 108 -22.42 1.76 16.08
C PHE A 108 -23.22 2.57 17.11
N PHE A 109 -23.92 1.92 18.01
CA PHE A 109 -24.68 2.60 19.07
C PHE A 109 -23.78 3.52 19.90
N TRP A 110 -22.66 3.01 20.42
CA TRP A 110 -21.76 3.80 21.26
C TRP A 110 -21.06 4.93 20.49
N TYR A 111 -20.60 4.68 19.26
CA TYR A 111 -20.02 5.74 18.43
C TYR A 111 -21.05 6.83 18.09
N ASN A 112 -22.28 6.45 17.80
CA ASN A 112 -23.32 7.40 17.47
C ASN A 112 -23.74 8.24 18.70
N GLU A 113 -23.90 7.61 19.87
CA GLU A 113 -24.16 8.34 21.12
C GLU A 113 -23.03 9.33 21.43
N LEU A 114 -21.79 8.90 21.33
CA LEU A 114 -20.62 9.75 21.56
C LEU A 114 -20.55 10.91 20.54
N ALA A 115 -20.87 10.65 19.28
CA ALA A 115 -20.91 11.68 18.24
C ALA A 115 -21.95 12.76 18.53
N TRP A 116 -23.10 12.38 19.10
CA TRP A 116 -24.15 13.31 19.49
C TRP A 116 -23.86 14.05 20.82
N LEU A 117 -23.25 13.35 21.77
CA LEU A 117 -23.02 13.89 23.13
C LEU A 117 -22.06 15.08 23.11
N ASN A 118 -20.92 14.94 22.45
CA ASN A 118 -19.86 15.94 22.50
C ASN A 118 -19.24 16.29 21.12
N GLY A 119 -19.79 15.76 20.04
CA GLY A 119 -19.25 16.01 18.70
C GLY A 119 -17.86 15.40 18.45
N ASN A 120 -17.50 14.31 19.12
CA ASN A 120 -16.20 13.66 18.96
C ASN A 120 -15.94 13.33 17.49
N SER A 121 -14.93 13.95 16.90
CA SER A 121 -14.62 13.83 15.47
C SER A 121 -14.21 12.42 15.06
N THR A 122 -13.60 11.64 15.97
CA THR A 122 -13.26 10.24 15.71
C THR A 122 -14.51 9.37 15.68
N ALA A 123 -15.43 9.56 16.62
CA ALA A 123 -16.71 8.86 16.65
C ALA A 123 -17.56 9.20 15.40
N GLN A 124 -17.64 10.47 15.04
CA GLN A 124 -18.31 10.91 13.81
C GLN A 124 -17.69 10.27 12.56
N SER A 125 -16.36 10.20 12.48
CA SER A 125 -15.65 9.53 11.40
C SER A 125 -16.01 8.05 11.31
N MET A 126 -16.10 7.36 12.45
CA MET A 126 -16.47 5.94 12.51
C MET A 126 -17.92 5.70 12.13
N VAL A 127 -18.85 6.53 12.57
CA VAL A 127 -20.27 6.49 12.15
C VAL A 127 -20.37 6.70 10.63
N GLY A 128 -19.65 7.69 10.09
CA GLY A 128 -19.57 7.94 8.65
C GLY A 128 -19.04 6.73 7.88
N PHE A 129 -17.99 6.09 8.38
CA PHE A 129 -17.44 4.87 7.81
C PHE A 129 -18.43 3.70 7.83
N MET A 130 -19.15 3.50 8.94
CA MET A 130 -20.15 2.43 9.06
C MET A 130 -21.33 2.62 8.11
N TYR A 131 -21.81 3.85 7.90
CA TYR A 131 -22.79 4.15 6.86
C TYR A 131 -22.25 3.96 5.43
N ALA A 132 -20.97 4.30 5.19
CA ALA A 132 -20.35 4.13 3.88
C ALA A 132 -20.26 2.67 3.45
N THR A 133 -19.92 1.79 4.37
CA THR A 133 -19.58 0.39 4.11
C THR A 133 -20.69 -0.60 4.43
N GLY A 134 -21.57 -0.27 5.39
CA GLY A 134 -22.57 -1.20 5.93
C GLY A 134 -21.93 -2.39 6.65
N ILE A 135 -20.77 -2.20 7.28
CA ILE A 135 -19.97 -3.26 7.89
C ILE A 135 -20.79 -4.04 8.93
N GLY A 136 -20.71 -5.37 8.84
CA GLY A 136 -21.42 -6.27 9.78
C GLY A 136 -22.94 -6.18 9.73
N ASN A 137 -23.52 -5.53 8.70
CA ASN A 137 -24.95 -5.24 8.60
C ASN A 137 -25.52 -4.49 9.84
N ALA A 138 -24.67 -3.76 10.56
CA ALA A 138 -25.10 -2.95 11.71
C ALA A 138 -26.05 -1.82 11.31
N VAL A 139 -25.79 -1.24 10.13
CA VAL A 139 -26.62 -0.19 9.51
C VAL A 139 -26.72 -0.43 8.01
N GLU A 140 -27.79 0.02 7.40
CA GLU A 140 -27.93 0.04 5.95
C GLU A 140 -26.94 1.06 5.35
N ARG A 141 -26.38 0.72 4.19
CA ARG A 141 -25.46 1.61 3.49
C ARG A 141 -26.18 2.86 3.04
N ASP A 142 -25.73 4.01 3.51
CA ASP A 142 -26.25 5.32 3.18
C ASP A 142 -25.10 6.29 2.90
N GLN A 143 -24.86 6.57 1.61
CA GLN A 143 -23.75 7.43 1.20
C GLN A 143 -23.97 8.90 1.55
N ALA A 144 -25.23 9.35 1.68
CA ALA A 144 -25.54 10.72 2.08
C ALA A 144 -25.25 10.95 3.56
N LYS A 145 -25.69 10.03 4.44
CA LYS A 145 -25.35 10.08 5.86
C LYS A 145 -23.83 9.92 6.08
N ALA A 146 -23.20 9.03 5.33
CA ALA A 146 -21.75 8.89 5.39
C ALA A 146 -21.02 10.20 5.06
N LEU A 147 -21.45 10.91 4.01
CA LEU A 147 -20.89 12.21 3.64
C LEU A 147 -21.05 13.22 4.77
N MET A 148 -22.28 13.36 5.31
CA MET A 148 -22.61 14.30 6.38
C MET A 148 -21.76 14.07 7.64
N TYR A 149 -21.64 12.82 8.10
CA TYR A 149 -20.83 12.51 9.29
C TYR A 149 -19.33 12.74 9.05
N HIS A 150 -18.83 12.46 7.84
CA HIS A 150 -17.44 12.79 7.50
C HIS A 150 -17.21 14.32 7.44
N GLU A 151 -18.21 15.12 7.01
CA GLU A 151 -18.12 16.60 7.05
C GLU A 151 -18.02 17.09 8.49
N PHE A 152 -18.88 16.62 9.39
CA PHE A 152 -18.76 16.97 10.81
C PHE A 152 -17.41 16.56 11.40
N ALA A 153 -16.95 15.36 11.10
CA ALA A 153 -15.64 14.90 11.58
C ALA A 153 -14.49 15.73 11.02
N ALA A 154 -14.54 16.14 9.76
CA ALA A 154 -13.52 16.96 9.12
C ALA A 154 -13.49 18.38 9.69
N GLU A 155 -14.63 18.98 10.00
CA GLU A 155 -14.69 20.27 10.70
C GLU A 155 -14.13 20.14 12.13
N GLY A 156 -14.28 18.98 12.78
CA GLY A 156 -13.61 18.63 14.02
C GLY A 156 -12.11 18.31 13.87
N GLY A 157 -11.53 18.45 12.67
CA GLY A 157 -10.10 18.28 12.39
C GLY A 157 -9.64 16.84 12.16
N ASN A 158 -10.57 15.88 11.97
CA ASN A 158 -10.24 14.49 11.72
C ASN A 158 -9.64 14.29 10.32
N THR A 159 -8.34 14.03 10.24
CA THR A 159 -7.60 13.92 8.98
C THR A 159 -8.06 12.74 8.11
N ARG A 160 -8.50 11.63 8.73
CA ARG A 160 -9.05 10.49 7.97
C ARG A 160 -10.32 10.89 7.22
N SER A 161 -11.21 11.65 7.87
CA SER A 161 -12.43 12.17 7.23
C SER A 161 -12.13 13.22 6.18
N GLU A 162 -11.16 14.12 6.41
CA GLU A 162 -10.72 15.07 5.38
C GLU A 162 -10.24 14.34 4.11
N MET A 163 -9.42 13.30 4.26
CA MET A 163 -8.95 12.49 3.13
C MET A 163 -10.11 11.76 2.42
N THR A 164 -11.06 11.20 3.20
CA THR A 164 -12.25 10.54 2.66
C THR A 164 -13.12 11.50 1.87
N LEU A 165 -13.37 12.71 2.38
CA LEU A 165 -14.14 13.75 1.69
C LEU A 165 -13.45 14.21 0.41
N ALA A 166 -12.14 14.45 0.47
CA ALA A 166 -11.37 14.83 -0.70
C ALA A 166 -11.54 13.81 -1.83
N TYR A 167 -11.43 12.52 -1.50
CA TYR A 167 -11.63 11.44 -2.46
C TYR A 167 -13.08 11.37 -2.97
N ARG A 168 -14.09 11.54 -2.09
CA ARG A 168 -15.50 11.51 -2.47
C ARG A 168 -15.87 12.66 -3.42
N TYR A 169 -15.43 13.88 -3.13
CA TYR A 169 -15.64 15.02 -4.02
C TYR A 169 -14.87 14.92 -5.34
N HIS A 170 -13.67 14.33 -5.30
CA HIS A 170 -12.87 14.09 -6.51
C HIS A 170 -13.50 13.05 -7.44
N THR A 171 -14.07 11.97 -6.90
CA THR A 171 -14.61 10.85 -7.69
C THR A 171 -16.12 10.90 -7.90
N GLY A 172 -16.84 11.66 -7.10
CA GLY A 172 -18.30 11.74 -7.14
C GLY A 172 -19.00 10.57 -6.43
N ILE A 173 -18.51 10.17 -5.24
CA ILE A 173 -19.11 9.10 -4.44
C ILE A 173 -20.07 9.71 -3.41
N GLY A 174 -21.37 9.45 -3.58
CA GLY A 174 -22.43 10.00 -2.70
C GLY A 174 -22.68 11.50 -2.85
N THR A 175 -21.96 12.16 -3.74
CA THR A 175 -22.06 13.59 -4.04
C THR A 175 -21.65 13.84 -5.49
N PRO A 176 -22.11 14.90 -6.16
CA PRO A 176 -21.56 15.32 -7.44
C PRO A 176 -20.06 15.64 -7.31
N LYS A 177 -19.31 15.41 -8.40
CA LYS A 177 -17.90 15.82 -8.44
C LYS A 177 -17.78 17.32 -8.23
N ASN A 178 -16.96 17.71 -7.26
CA ASN A 178 -16.65 19.10 -6.97
C ASN A 178 -15.14 19.24 -6.76
N CYS A 179 -14.49 19.84 -7.75
CA CYS A 179 -13.05 19.98 -7.74
C CYS A 179 -12.56 20.93 -6.62
N GLU A 180 -13.29 22.01 -6.34
CA GLU A 180 -12.90 22.99 -5.33
C GLU A 180 -12.92 22.38 -3.93
N ASN A 181 -14.00 21.66 -3.60
CA ASN A 181 -14.06 20.93 -2.33
C ASN A 181 -13.01 19.82 -2.23
N ALA A 182 -12.74 19.12 -3.35
CA ALA A 182 -11.67 18.12 -3.36
C ALA A 182 -10.30 18.75 -3.07
N VAL A 183 -9.99 19.90 -3.70
CA VAL A 183 -8.76 20.66 -3.43
C VAL A 183 -8.70 21.13 -1.98
N LEU A 184 -9.80 21.68 -1.45
CA LEU A 184 -9.87 22.17 -0.09
C LEU A 184 -9.44 21.08 0.92
N TYR A 185 -10.07 19.91 0.84
CA TYR A 185 -9.78 18.83 1.78
C TYR A 185 -8.41 18.15 1.52
N TYR A 186 -8.02 17.90 0.26
CA TYR A 186 -6.67 17.39 -0.03
C TYR A 186 -5.58 18.37 0.43
N LYS A 187 -5.79 19.69 0.28
CA LYS A 187 -4.86 20.69 0.77
C LYS A 187 -4.73 20.63 2.30
N ARG A 188 -5.83 20.55 3.05
CA ARG A 188 -5.80 20.41 4.52
C ARG A 188 -4.94 19.22 4.95
N VAL A 189 -5.11 18.06 4.29
CA VAL A 189 -4.29 16.86 4.56
C VAL A 189 -2.83 17.07 4.16
N ALA A 190 -2.59 17.65 2.99
CA ALA A 190 -1.24 17.94 2.49
C ALA A 190 -0.48 18.92 3.38
N ASP A 191 -1.16 19.98 3.87
CA ASP A 191 -0.58 20.96 4.81
C ASP A 191 -0.13 20.27 6.11
N LYS A 192 -0.98 19.40 6.69
CA LYS A 192 -0.64 18.61 7.88
C LYS A 192 0.55 17.65 7.59
N ALA A 193 0.56 17.02 6.41
CA ALA A 193 1.64 16.13 6.00
C ALA A 193 2.99 16.87 5.87
N ILE A 194 2.99 18.03 5.22
CA ILE A 194 4.19 18.86 5.06
C ILE A 194 4.65 19.43 6.40
N GLN A 195 3.71 19.87 7.26
CA GLN A 195 4.03 20.32 8.60
C GLN A 195 4.70 19.23 9.43
N HIS A 196 4.14 18.01 9.42
CA HIS A 196 4.74 16.86 10.08
C HIS A 196 6.12 16.55 9.50
N TYR A 197 6.27 16.51 8.17
CA TYR A 197 7.56 16.26 7.54
C TYR A 197 8.62 17.26 7.99
N ARG A 198 8.29 18.56 7.99
CA ARG A 198 9.21 19.65 8.36
C ARG A 198 9.49 19.76 9.86
N SER A 199 8.62 19.24 10.73
CA SER A 199 8.83 19.20 12.18
C SER A 199 9.90 18.19 12.62
N GLY A 200 10.39 17.38 11.71
CA GLY A 200 11.39 16.35 11.95
C GLY A 200 12.81 16.88 12.15
N PRO A 201 13.76 15.98 12.37
CA PRO A 201 15.18 16.34 12.46
C PRO A 201 15.66 16.92 11.10
N PRO A 202 16.87 17.51 11.03
CA PRO A 202 17.37 18.11 9.80
C PRO A 202 17.17 17.23 8.57
N GLY A 203 16.51 17.76 7.53
CA GLY A 203 16.10 17.02 6.34
C GLY A 203 14.71 16.38 6.42
N GLY A 204 13.97 16.58 7.50
CA GLY A 204 12.57 16.15 7.66
C GLY A 204 12.40 14.74 8.22
N HIS A 205 11.18 14.40 8.62
CA HIS A 205 10.83 13.03 9.01
C HIS A 205 10.90 12.08 7.81
N ALA A 206 11.45 10.88 8.01
CA ALA A 206 11.36 9.86 6.99
C ALA A 206 9.96 9.23 7.01
N LEU A 207 9.28 9.31 5.89
CA LEU A 207 7.97 8.70 5.69
C LEU A 207 8.18 7.32 5.08
N ILE A 208 7.81 6.28 5.82
CA ILE A 208 7.91 4.89 5.37
C ILE A 208 6.66 4.59 4.57
N ARG A 209 6.82 3.97 3.41
CA ARG A 209 5.70 3.47 2.62
C ARG A 209 5.27 2.12 3.17
N GLU A 210 3.99 2.02 3.52
CA GLU A 210 3.37 0.81 4.05
C GLU A 210 2.33 0.21 3.09
N SER A 211 1.91 0.99 2.08
CA SER A 211 0.95 0.53 1.08
C SER A 211 1.58 -0.44 0.09
N TYR A 212 1.04 -1.66 0.02
CA TYR A 212 1.36 -2.66 -0.98
C TYR A 212 0.11 -3.51 -1.29
N ARG A 213 0.13 -4.21 -2.40
CA ARG A 213 -0.97 -5.09 -2.80
C ARG A 213 -0.68 -6.50 -2.33
N TRP A 214 -1.56 -7.03 -1.49
CA TRP A 214 -1.42 -8.40 -0.96
C TRP A 214 -1.49 -9.46 -2.04
N ALA A 215 -2.33 -9.25 -3.06
CA ALA A 215 -2.42 -10.18 -4.16
C ALA A 215 -1.10 -10.40 -4.90
N GLU A 216 -0.28 -9.34 -5.08
CA GLU A 216 1.02 -9.45 -5.76
C GLU A 216 2.00 -10.35 -5.01
N GLU A 217 1.90 -10.43 -3.68
CA GLU A 217 2.73 -11.30 -2.86
C GLU A 217 2.29 -12.76 -2.87
N GLU A 218 1.00 -12.99 -3.11
CA GLU A 218 0.44 -14.32 -3.28
C GLU A 218 0.51 -14.81 -4.75
N GLY A 219 1.29 -14.13 -5.59
CA GLY A 219 1.44 -14.47 -7.00
C GLY A 219 0.35 -13.88 -7.91
N GLY A 220 -0.42 -12.90 -7.42
CA GLY A 220 -1.45 -12.16 -8.16
C GLY A 220 -2.88 -12.53 -7.83
N VAL A 221 -3.81 -11.73 -8.34
CA VAL A 221 -5.26 -11.95 -8.12
C VAL A 221 -5.79 -13.26 -8.72
N TYR A 222 -5.04 -13.86 -9.64
CA TYR A 222 -5.37 -15.14 -10.28
C TYR A 222 -4.53 -16.31 -9.76
N GLY A 223 -3.65 -16.08 -8.82
CA GLY A 223 -2.73 -17.05 -8.24
C GLY A 223 -1.30 -16.91 -8.74
N GLU A 224 -0.42 -17.77 -8.24
CA GLU A 224 1.01 -17.75 -8.51
C GLU A 224 1.33 -17.82 -10.00
N GLY A 225 2.20 -16.96 -10.49
CA GLY A 225 2.58 -16.83 -11.90
C GLY A 225 1.58 -16.07 -12.78
N ALA A 226 0.39 -15.76 -12.29
CA ALA A 226 -0.65 -15.10 -13.08
C ALA A 226 -0.57 -13.56 -13.08
N SER A 227 0.09 -12.94 -12.12
CA SER A 227 0.27 -11.48 -12.06
C SER A 227 0.99 -10.92 -13.27
N PHE A 228 1.97 -11.64 -13.79
CA PHE A 228 2.69 -11.26 -15.02
C PHE A 228 1.80 -11.29 -16.25
N SER A 229 0.82 -12.19 -16.28
CA SER A 229 -0.09 -12.32 -17.41
C SER A 229 -1.20 -11.28 -17.40
N SER A 230 -1.55 -10.73 -16.23
CA SER A 230 -2.61 -9.74 -16.08
C SER A 230 -2.13 -8.30 -16.20
N SER A 231 -0.90 -8.00 -15.77
CA SER A 231 -0.38 -6.62 -15.67
C SER A 231 0.23 -6.07 -16.96
N GLY A 232 0.34 -6.87 -18.04
CA GLY A 232 0.84 -6.42 -19.34
C GLY A 232 2.36 -6.13 -19.37
N HIS A 233 2.79 -5.37 -20.39
CA HIS A 233 4.22 -5.15 -20.71
C HIS A 233 5.01 -4.42 -19.63
N ASN A 234 4.36 -3.58 -18.84
CA ASN A 234 4.98 -2.79 -17.77
C ASN A 234 5.26 -3.60 -16.49
N ALA A 235 4.74 -4.81 -16.37
CA ALA A 235 4.96 -5.66 -15.20
C ALA A 235 6.39 -6.21 -15.12
N ARG A 236 7.10 -6.32 -16.25
CA ARG A 236 8.46 -6.86 -16.30
C ARG A 236 9.47 -6.07 -15.45
N ASP A 237 9.36 -4.74 -15.41
CA ASP A 237 10.31 -3.90 -14.67
C ASP A 237 10.08 -3.92 -13.15
N THR A 238 8.85 -4.19 -12.71
CA THR A 238 8.50 -4.26 -11.30
C THR A 238 8.64 -5.67 -10.70
N ALA A 239 8.48 -6.70 -11.51
CA ALA A 239 8.45 -8.09 -11.10
C ALA A 239 9.83 -8.67 -10.78
N TYR A 240 10.86 -8.26 -11.51
CA TYR A 240 12.24 -8.67 -11.18
C TYR A 240 12.79 -7.99 -9.92
N SER A 241 12.08 -7.01 -9.36
CA SER A 241 12.65 -6.21 -8.29
C SER A 241 12.29 -6.64 -6.88
N SER A 242 11.22 -7.39 -6.62
CA SER A 242 10.87 -7.73 -5.23
C SER A 242 9.80 -8.80 -4.97
N ALA A 243 9.09 -9.31 -5.97
CA ALA A 243 7.92 -10.17 -5.68
C ALA A 243 8.27 -11.61 -5.29
N GLU A 244 9.42 -12.13 -5.74
CA GLU A 244 9.81 -13.52 -5.49
C GLU A 244 10.80 -13.73 -4.34
N ALA A 245 11.59 -12.70 -3.98
CA ALA A 245 12.54 -12.80 -2.88
C ALA A 245 11.96 -12.11 -1.64
N SER A 246 11.72 -12.86 -0.58
CA SER A 246 11.36 -12.26 0.70
C SER A 246 12.46 -11.30 1.16
N VAL A 247 12.12 -10.27 1.93
CA VAL A 247 13.13 -9.36 2.52
C VAL A 247 14.15 -10.17 3.35
N GLU A 248 13.72 -11.28 3.92
CA GLU A 248 14.57 -12.20 4.69
C GLU A 248 15.59 -12.89 3.78
N ASP A 249 15.18 -13.43 2.63
CA ASP A 249 16.06 -14.07 1.64
C ASP A 249 17.08 -13.07 1.06
N LEU A 250 16.62 -11.86 0.74
CA LEU A 250 17.50 -10.78 0.27
C LEU A 250 18.52 -10.39 1.33
N MET A 251 18.12 -10.32 2.60
CA MET A 251 19.00 -10.02 3.73
C MET A 251 20.03 -11.13 3.93
N GLU A 252 19.61 -12.39 3.83
CA GLU A 252 20.52 -13.54 3.93
C GLU A 252 21.53 -13.53 2.78
N TYR A 253 21.07 -13.35 1.54
CA TYR A 253 21.93 -13.25 0.37
C TYR A 253 22.95 -12.11 0.48
N LEU A 254 22.51 -10.90 0.83
CA LEU A 254 23.40 -9.76 1.03
C LEU A 254 24.38 -9.98 2.19
N SER A 255 23.93 -10.66 3.26
CA SER A 255 24.79 -11.04 4.39
C SER A 255 25.90 -12.00 3.96
N LEU A 256 25.58 -13.03 3.17
CA LEU A 256 26.58 -13.95 2.62
C LEU A 256 27.59 -13.24 1.73
N LEU A 257 27.15 -12.34 0.85
CA LEU A 257 28.05 -11.54 0.02
C LEU A 257 28.94 -10.61 0.85
N SER A 258 28.38 -9.96 1.87
CA SER A 258 29.11 -9.10 2.79
C SER A 258 30.21 -9.88 3.55
N HIS A 259 29.91 -11.11 3.98
CA HIS A 259 30.91 -12.00 4.60
C HIS A 259 32.03 -12.42 3.64
N LYS A 260 31.74 -12.53 2.34
CA LYS A 260 32.75 -12.75 1.29
C LYS A 260 33.58 -11.51 0.97
N GLY A 261 33.27 -10.36 1.59
CA GLY A 261 34.00 -9.11 1.42
C GLY A 261 33.44 -8.16 0.36
N ASP A 262 32.23 -8.41 -0.15
CA ASP A 262 31.56 -7.47 -1.05
C ASP A 262 31.09 -6.23 -0.28
N LEU A 263 31.74 -5.10 -0.59
CA LEU A 263 31.47 -3.82 0.06
C LEU A 263 30.15 -3.18 -0.44
N LYS A 264 29.70 -3.51 -1.66
CA LYS A 264 28.41 -3.05 -2.17
C LYS A 264 27.27 -3.71 -1.40
N ALA A 265 27.35 -5.03 -1.21
CA ALA A 265 26.39 -5.76 -0.39
C ALA A 265 26.41 -5.28 1.07
N THR A 266 27.60 -5.01 1.63
CA THR A 266 27.74 -4.42 2.97
C THR A 266 27.05 -3.07 3.08
N PHE A 267 27.21 -2.18 2.09
CA PHE A 267 26.55 -0.89 2.05
C PHE A 267 25.01 -1.04 1.94
N SER A 268 24.55 -1.95 1.08
CA SER A 268 23.12 -2.23 0.90
C SER A 268 22.47 -2.73 2.19
N LEU A 269 23.13 -3.62 2.94
CA LEU A 269 22.69 -4.02 4.29
C LEU A 269 22.60 -2.84 5.25
N GLY A 270 23.60 -1.95 5.22
CA GLY A 270 23.58 -0.71 6.01
C GLY A 270 22.38 0.14 5.68
N LYS A 271 22.09 0.31 4.39
CA LYS A 271 20.95 1.10 3.91
C LYS A 271 19.62 0.46 4.28
N MET A 272 19.45 -0.86 4.10
CA MET A 272 18.23 -1.57 4.51
C MET A 272 17.95 -1.44 6.01
N HIS A 273 18.96 -1.53 6.86
CA HIS A 273 18.78 -1.31 8.29
C HIS A 273 18.54 0.15 8.66
N TYR A 274 19.02 1.09 7.85
CA TYR A 274 18.79 2.53 8.06
C TYR A 274 17.38 2.95 7.64
N ASP A 275 16.98 2.61 6.40
CA ASP A 275 15.68 2.98 5.85
C ASP A 275 14.55 2.18 6.49
N GLY A 276 14.83 0.93 6.85
CA GLY A 276 13.82 -0.05 7.17
C GLY A 276 13.13 -0.56 5.91
N ALA A 277 12.47 -1.68 6.04
CA ALA A 277 11.60 -2.24 5.00
C ALA A 277 10.48 -3.02 5.69
N ARG A 278 9.47 -3.42 4.95
CA ARG A 278 8.43 -4.30 5.44
C ARG A 278 9.07 -5.57 6.04
N GLY A 279 8.66 -5.96 7.24
CA GLY A 279 9.26 -7.07 7.98
C GLY A 279 10.66 -6.80 8.57
N LEU A 280 11.29 -5.68 8.22
CA LEU A 280 12.60 -5.28 8.73
C LEU A 280 12.50 -3.91 9.42
N PRO A 281 12.37 -3.85 10.75
CA PRO A 281 12.35 -2.59 11.47
C PRO A 281 13.71 -1.88 11.37
N ARG A 282 13.68 -0.56 11.42
CA ARG A 282 14.89 0.27 11.44
C ARG A 282 15.82 -0.12 12.57
N ASN A 283 17.10 -0.26 12.26
CA ASN A 283 18.14 -0.54 13.24
C ASN A 283 19.38 0.32 12.97
N PHE A 284 19.38 1.51 13.51
CA PHE A 284 20.46 2.47 13.31
C PHE A 284 21.83 1.98 13.82
N ARG A 285 21.88 1.17 14.88
CA ARG A 285 23.16 0.61 15.37
C ARG A 285 23.78 -0.36 14.37
N LYS A 286 22.96 -1.24 13.76
CA LYS A 286 23.44 -2.13 12.69
C LYS A 286 23.81 -1.33 11.43
N ALA A 287 23.01 -0.37 11.04
CA ALA A 287 23.29 0.51 9.91
C ALA A 287 24.64 1.21 10.06
N MET A 288 24.89 1.84 11.21
CA MET A 288 26.17 2.49 11.53
C MET A 288 27.36 1.52 11.46
N LYS A 289 27.18 0.28 11.94
CA LYS A 289 28.24 -0.75 11.86
C LYS A 289 28.61 -1.03 10.41
N TYR A 290 27.64 -1.27 9.53
CA TYR A 290 27.86 -1.60 8.13
C TYR A 290 28.48 -0.42 7.36
N PHE A 291 27.98 0.80 7.53
CA PHE A 291 28.54 1.99 6.90
C PHE A 291 29.99 2.24 7.35
N ASN A 292 30.30 2.04 8.62
CA ASN A 292 31.67 2.15 9.14
C ASN A 292 32.60 1.09 8.56
N ILE A 293 32.14 -0.13 8.26
CA ILE A 293 32.96 -1.16 7.59
C ILE A 293 33.40 -0.66 6.22
N VAL A 294 32.47 -0.09 5.45
CA VAL A 294 32.79 0.46 4.11
C VAL A 294 33.71 1.66 4.22
N ALA A 295 33.39 2.62 5.09
CA ALA A 295 34.16 3.85 5.25
C ALA A 295 35.62 3.60 5.69
N LYS A 296 35.85 2.67 6.65
CA LYS A 296 37.18 2.32 7.15
C LYS A 296 38.09 1.62 6.12
N LYS A 297 37.52 1.08 5.04
CA LYS A 297 38.34 0.51 3.95
C LYS A 297 38.93 1.60 3.06
N TYR A 298 38.35 2.79 3.05
CA TYR A 298 38.79 3.90 2.23
C TYR A 298 39.52 4.98 3.04
N TRP A 299 39.04 5.33 4.24
CA TRP A 299 39.69 6.31 5.13
C TRP A 299 40.33 5.66 6.34
N ALA A 300 41.53 6.11 6.67
CA ALA A 300 42.21 5.80 7.92
C ALA A 300 41.55 6.55 9.11
N LYS A 301 41.96 6.23 10.32
CA LYS A 301 41.38 6.84 11.56
C LYS A 301 41.57 8.36 11.63
N ASP A 302 42.67 8.85 11.09
CA ASP A 302 43.01 10.28 11.00
C ASP A 302 42.22 11.04 9.91
N GLY A 303 41.46 10.31 9.09
CA GLY A 303 40.67 10.85 7.98
C GLY A 303 41.42 10.96 6.67
N SER A 304 42.69 10.56 6.61
CA SER A 304 43.44 10.44 5.38
C SER A 304 42.97 9.25 4.52
N ILE A 305 43.22 9.30 3.22
CA ILE A 305 42.91 8.16 2.33
C ILE A 305 43.89 7.03 2.64
N SER A 306 43.39 5.80 2.74
CA SER A 306 44.20 4.60 2.96
C SER A 306 45.28 4.48 1.85
N PRO A 307 46.50 3.97 2.15
CA PRO A 307 47.60 3.91 1.17
C PRO A 307 47.29 3.07 -0.08
N SER A 308 46.39 2.11 0.00
CA SER A 308 45.95 1.29 -1.13
C SER A 308 44.47 0.96 -1.06
N PRO A 309 43.58 1.94 -1.38
CA PRO A 309 42.15 1.70 -1.39
C PRO A 309 41.78 0.79 -2.58
N PRO A 310 40.82 -0.12 -2.43
CA PRO A 310 40.29 -0.88 -3.56
C PRO A 310 39.80 0.02 -4.68
N ALA A 311 40.06 -0.34 -5.93
CA ALA A 311 39.64 0.43 -7.09
C ALA A 311 38.11 0.59 -7.13
N GLY A 312 37.61 1.81 -7.39
CA GLY A 312 36.19 2.12 -7.47
C GLY A 312 35.42 2.17 -6.13
N LEU A 313 36.17 2.15 -5.00
CA LEU A 313 35.55 2.26 -3.67
C LEU A 313 35.23 3.73 -3.29
N ASP A 314 35.83 4.71 -3.96
CA ASP A 314 35.71 6.14 -3.69
C ASP A 314 34.25 6.60 -3.60
N LYS A 315 33.43 6.29 -4.62
CA LYS A 315 32.00 6.64 -4.67
C LYS A 315 31.19 5.93 -3.60
N LEU A 316 31.49 4.65 -3.35
CA LEU A 316 30.75 3.87 -2.35
C LEU A 316 31.08 4.35 -0.93
N ALA A 317 32.35 4.65 -0.67
CA ALA A 317 32.79 5.21 0.61
C ALA A 317 32.17 6.59 0.84
N ALA A 318 32.07 7.43 -0.20
CA ALA A 318 31.41 8.73 -0.13
C ALA A 318 29.93 8.61 0.25
N LYS A 319 29.20 7.66 -0.35
CA LYS A 319 27.82 7.35 0.06
C LYS A 319 27.73 6.89 1.53
N ALA A 320 28.66 6.04 1.96
CA ALA A 320 28.71 5.59 3.37
C ALA A 320 29.01 6.78 4.31
N ALA A 321 29.92 7.68 3.92
CA ALA A 321 30.19 8.90 4.69
C ALA A 321 28.96 9.80 4.78
N GLY A 322 28.18 9.91 3.71
CA GLY A 322 26.91 10.65 3.69
C GLY A 322 25.92 10.11 4.71
N HIS A 323 25.72 8.80 4.77
CA HIS A 323 24.82 8.20 5.77
C HIS A 323 25.35 8.32 7.19
N ILE A 324 26.66 8.13 7.43
CA ILE A 324 27.26 8.33 8.76
C ILE A 324 27.10 9.79 9.20
N GLY A 325 27.41 10.74 8.33
CA GLY A 325 27.23 12.16 8.60
C GLY A 325 25.77 12.51 8.90
N LEU A 326 24.82 11.92 8.15
CA LEU A 326 23.39 12.12 8.36
C LEU A 326 22.93 11.59 9.74
N MET A 327 23.44 10.43 10.17
CA MET A 327 23.12 9.87 11.48
C MET A 327 23.62 10.79 12.62
N PHE A 328 24.81 11.38 12.49
CA PHE A 328 25.29 12.36 13.47
C PHE A 328 24.54 13.71 13.40
N LEU A 329 24.14 14.14 12.19
CA LEU A 329 23.37 15.37 12.01
C LEU A 329 21.98 15.26 12.66
N ARG A 330 21.35 14.10 12.56
CA ARG A 330 19.97 13.85 13.00
C ARG A 330 19.87 13.25 14.40
N GLY A 331 20.97 12.75 14.95
CA GLY A 331 20.98 12.03 16.24
C GLY A 331 20.35 10.63 16.15
N GLU A 332 20.44 9.96 14.98
CA GLU A 332 19.81 8.64 14.74
C GLU A 332 20.76 7.51 15.16
N GLY A 333 20.49 6.89 16.29
CA GLY A 333 21.30 5.79 16.86
C GLY A 333 22.64 6.22 17.47
N VAL A 334 22.95 7.49 17.43
CA VAL A 334 24.11 8.18 18.03
C VAL A 334 23.66 9.56 18.52
N ASP A 335 24.39 10.15 19.45
CA ASP A 335 24.13 11.52 19.90
C ASP A 335 24.36 12.51 18.75
N GLN A 336 23.50 13.52 18.65
CA GLN A 336 23.60 14.56 17.64
C GLN A 336 24.93 15.33 17.79
N ASN A 337 25.69 15.42 16.69
CA ASN A 337 27.00 16.08 16.70
C ASN A 337 27.29 16.73 15.33
N TYR A 338 27.04 18.03 15.24
CA TYR A 338 27.23 18.81 14.01
C TYR A 338 28.70 18.85 13.52
N PRO A 339 29.72 19.09 14.38
CA PRO A 339 31.12 19.06 13.94
C PRO A 339 31.53 17.70 13.33
N THR A 340 31.11 16.60 13.95
CA THR A 340 31.38 15.26 13.43
C THR A 340 30.66 15.02 12.10
N ALA A 341 29.39 15.41 12.00
CA ALA A 341 28.62 15.34 10.76
C ALA A 341 29.30 16.11 9.62
N LEU A 342 29.72 17.36 9.90
CA LEU A 342 30.44 18.22 8.96
C LEU A 342 31.73 17.54 8.45
N GLY A 343 32.48 16.92 9.34
CA GLY A 343 33.71 16.19 8.96
C GLY A 343 33.45 15.03 7.99
N TRP A 344 32.36 14.28 8.22
CA TRP A 344 31.98 13.20 7.33
C TRP A 344 31.43 13.70 5.98
N PHE A 345 30.62 14.77 5.97
CA PHE A 345 30.12 15.35 4.72
C PHE A 345 31.25 15.94 3.87
N ARG A 346 32.23 16.61 4.48
CA ARG A 346 33.41 17.10 3.73
C ARG A 346 34.15 15.98 3.02
N ARG A 347 34.34 14.83 3.66
CA ARG A 347 34.94 13.64 3.03
C ARG A 347 34.12 13.14 1.84
N GLY A 348 32.80 13.08 1.97
CA GLY A 348 31.92 12.66 0.87
C GLY A 348 31.88 13.66 -0.26
N VAL A 349 31.87 14.96 0.02
CA VAL A 349 31.92 16.04 -0.99
C VAL A 349 33.20 15.97 -1.82
N THR A 350 34.34 15.67 -1.21
CA THR A 350 35.62 15.51 -1.93
C THR A 350 35.52 14.45 -3.03
N ASN A 351 34.72 13.40 -2.82
CA ASN A 351 34.47 12.35 -3.80
C ASN A 351 33.17 12.57 -4.62
N GLY A 352 32.59 13.78 -4.54
CA GLY A 352 31.47 14.21 -5.38
C GLY A 352 30.11 13.64 -5.03
N ASP A 353 29.87 13.15 -3.79
CA ASP A 353 28.58 12.55 -3.41
C ASP A 353 27.45 13.58 -3.25
N ALA A 354 26.35 13.36 -3.98
CA ALA A 354 25.21 14.26 -4.01
C ALA A 354 24.51 14.42 -2.64
N LEU A 355 24.40 13.34 -1.86
CA LEU A 355 23.79 13.39 -0.52
C LEU A 355 24.63 14.28 0.42
N CYS A 356 25.96 14.12 0.37
CA CYS A 356 26.88 14.93 1.18
C CYS A 356 26.81 16.41 0.78
N GLN A 357 26.75 16.71 -0.53
CA GLN A 357 26.56 18.07 -1.02
C GLN A 357 25.25 18.67 -0.55
N HIS A 358 24.14 17.93 -0.65
CA HIS A 358 22.85 18.38 -0.16
C HIS A 358 22.87 18.70 1.34
N GLN A 359 23.42 17.79 2.16
CA GLN A 359 23.49 18.00 3.60
C GLN A 359 24.40 19.18 3.98
N MET A 360 25.50 19.39 3.26
CA MET A 360 26.31 20.60 3.40
C MET A 360 25.50 21.85 3.10
N GLY A 361 24.71 21.83 2.02
CA GLY A 361 23.79 22.93 1.69
C GLY A 361 22.81 23.22 2.81
N LEU A 362 22.20 22.19 3.43
CA LEU A 362 21.30 22.37 4.60
C LEU A 362 22.03 22.92 5.82
N MET A 363 23.26 22.48 6.07
CA MET A 363 24.05 22.98 7.20
C MET A 363 24.35 24.47 7.05
N TYR A 364 24.72 24.93 5.86
CA TYR A 364 24.94 26.36 5.59
C TYR A 364 23.64 27.17 5.55
N LEU A 365 22.53 26.59 5.08
CA LEU A 365 21.24 27.28 5.01
C LEU A 365 20.66 27.59 6.41
N HIS A 366 20.86 26.68 7.37
CA HIS A 366 20.28 26.77 8.71
C HIS A 366 21.31 26.99 9.82
N GLY A 367 22.58 27.17 9.50
CA GLY A 367 23.62 27.39 10.49
C GLY A 367 23.93 26.20 11.39
N TYR A 368 23.73 24.95 10.93
CA TYR A 368 24.01 23.75 11.74
C TYR A 368 25.53 23.53 11.90
N GLY A 369 26.11 24.08 12.96
CA GLY A 369 27.55 23.95 13.25
C GLY A 369 28.49 24.72 12.32
N VAL A 370 27.94 25.54 11.43
CA VAL A 370 28.63 26.48 10.54
C VAL A 370 27.84 27.78 10.52
N PRO A 371 28.47 28.95 10.21
CA PRO A 371 27.74 30.19 9.98
C PRO A 371 26.73 30.06 8.86
N GLU A 372 25.58 30.69 8.96
CA GLU A 372 24.58 30.74 7.89
C GLU A 372 25.16 31.46 6.67
N ASP A 373 25.08 30.82 5.52
CA ASP A 373 25.52 31.36 4.23
C ASP A 373 24.65 30.81 3.10
N ALA A 374 23.66 31.58 2.69
CA ALA A 374 22.73 31.21 1.63
C ALA A 374 23.42 31.04 0.25
N TYR A 375 24.52 31.77 0.00
CA TYR A 375 25.27 31.65 -1.25
C TYR A 375 26.00 30.30 -1.32
N GLN A 376 26.73 29.94 -0.28
CA GLN A 376 27.36 28.63 -0.18
C GLN A 376 26.32 27.51 -0.21
N ALA A 377 25.21 27.65 0.51
CA ALA A 377 24.12 26.68 0.48
C ALA A 377 23.60 26.44 -0.93
N SER A 378 23.33 27.52 -1.70
CA SER A 378 22.85 27.41 -3.08
C SER A 378 23.86 26.73 -4.00
N SER A 379 25.16 26.99 -3.84
CA SER A 379 26.20 26.34 -4.61
C SER A 379 26.28 24.83 -4.37
N TYR A 380 26.15 24.39 -3.13
CA TYR A 380 26.07 22.97 -2.78
C TYR A 380 24.80 22.30 -3.29
N PHE A 381 23.64 22.98 -3.17
CA PHE A 381 22.40 22.45 -3.73
C PHE A 381 22.47 22.30 -5.24
N LYS A 382 23.10 23.27 -5.94
CA LYS A 382 23.29 23.18 -7.39
C LYS A 382 24.16 21.99 -7.77
N ALA A 383 25.32 21.81 -7.12
CA ALA A 383 26.20 20.68 -7.38
C ALA A 383 25.53 19.32 -7.12
N SER A 384 24.62 19.27 -6.14
CA SER A 384 23.82 18.07 -5.84
C SER A 384 22.67 17.88 -6.83
N ALA A 385 21.98 18.94 -7.23
CA ALA A 385 20.90 18.90 -8.21
C ALA A 385 21.38 18.51 -9.60
N ASP A 386 22.61 18.89 -9.97
CA ASP A 386 23.26 18.46 -11.22
C ASP A 386 23.52 16.93 -11.28
N GLN A 387 23.32 16.23 -10.15
CA GLN A 387 23.34 14.77 -10.01
C GLN A 387 21.93 14.18 -9.78
N ASP A 388 20.89 14.89 -10.17
CA ASP A 388 19.48 14.47 -10.08
C ASP A 388 19.03 14.12 -8.64
N LEU A 389 19.50 14.86 -7.62
CA LEU A 389 18.99 14.66 -6.26
C LEU A 389 17.72 15.52 -6.01
N PRO A 390 16.52 14.92 -5.89
CA PRO A 390 15.26 15.66 -5.89
C PRO A 390 15.10 16.60 -4.68
N ALA A 391 15.70 16.26 -3.55
CA ALA A 391 15.72 17.14 -2.38
C ALA A 391 16.43 18.47 -2.67
N SER A 392 17.57 18.44 -3.39
CA SER A 392 18.32 19.63 -3.78
C SER A 392 17.63 20.43 -4.87
N GLU A 393 17.06 19.74 -5.86
CA GLU A 393 16.24 20.39 -6.89
C GLU A 393 15.08 21.17 -6.26
N THR A 394 14.39 20.57 -5.29
CA THR A 394 13.28 21.24 -4.59
C THR A 394 13.76 22.46 -3.79
N ARG A 395 14.91 22.38 -3.11
CA ARG A 395 15.49 23.53 -2.38
C ARG A 395 15.89 24.65 -3.33
N LEU A 396 16.50 24.33 -4.47
CA LEU A 396 16.79 25.33 -5.50
C LEU A 396 15.51 25.96 -6.06
N GLY A 397 14.52 25.13 -6.39
CA GLY A 397 13.23 25.61 -6.84
C GLY A 397 12.61 26.60 -5.86
N ALA A 398 12.66 26.31 -4.54
CA ALA A 398 12.16 27.22 -3.52
C ALA A 398 12.96 28.54 -3.48
N LEU A 399 14.30 28.49 -3.55
CA LEU A 399 15.14 29.69 -3.58
C LEU A 399 14.86 30.57 -4.81
N PHE A 400 14.67 29.97 -6.00
CA PHE A 400 14.31 30.73 -7.20
C PHE A 400 12.89 31.30 -7.12
N LEU A 401 11.97 30.58 -6.49
CA LEU A 401 10.60 31.07 -6.27
C LEU A 401 10.60 32.30 -5.35
N ASP A 402 11.39 32.26 -4.27
CA ASP A 402 11.56 33.38 -3.34
C ASP A 402 12.19 34.61 -4.02
N GLN A 403 13.03 34.39 -5.05
CA GLN A 403 13.63 35.47 -5.88
C GLN A 403 12.67 35.97 -6.98
N GLY A 404 11.50 35.33 -7.14
CA GLY A 404 10.51 35.68 -8.16
C GLY A 404 10.77 35.04 -9.54
N ASP A 405 11.79 34.21 -9.71
CA ASP A 405 12.01 33.45 -10.94
C ASP A 405 11.15 32.18 -10.96
N VAL A 406 9.88 32.38 -11.27
CA VAL A 406 8.88 31.33 -11.31
C VAL A 406 9.16 30.27 -12.39
N ALA A 407 9.75 30.67 -13.51
CA ALA A 407 10.03 29.75 -14.62
C ALA A 407 11.10 28.72 -14.25
N THR A 408 12.21 29.19 -13.70
CA THR A 408 13.30 28.32 -13.22
C THR A 408 12.84 27.47 -12.03
N ALA A 409 12.09 28.05 -11.10
CA ALA A 409 11.51 27.33 -9.96
C ALA A 409 10.63 26.16 -10.43
N THR A 410 9.71 26.40 -11.36
CA THR A 410 8.83 25.36 -11.93
C THR A 410 9.62 24.21 -12.54
N ARG A 411 10.69 24.54 -13.30
CA ARG A 411 11.54 23.51 -13.92
C ARG A 411 12.19 22.60 -12.87
N TYR A 412 12.72 23.15 -11.80
CA TYR A 412 13.32 22.35 -10.72
C TYR A 412 12.27 21.52 -9.98
N PHE A 413 11.08 22.06 -9.70
CA PHE A 413 10.00 21.30 -9.09
C PHE A 413 9.51 20.17 -10.01
N ASP A 414 9.40 20.39 -11.31
CA ASP A 414 9.01 19.34 -12.26
C ASP A 414 10.05 18.21 -12.33
N LEU A 415 11.36 18.52 -12.26
CA LEU A 415 12.41 17.50 -12.18
C LEU A 415 12.30 16.67 -10.91
N ALA A 416 12.23 17.31 -9.75
CA ALA A 416 12.06 16.62 -8.47
C ALA A 416 10.75 15.81 -8.38
N ALA A 417 9.66 16.31 -8.98
CA ALA A 417 8.39 15.64 -9.02
C ALA A 417 8.42 14.35 -9.86
N ARG A 418 9.17 14.30 -10.96
CA ARG A 418 9.38 13.08 -11.76
C ARG A 418 10.03 11.96 -10.94
N LEU A 419 10.88 12.32 -9.98
CA LEU A 419 11.51 11.40 -9.04
C LEU A 419 10.63 11.12 -7.79
N GLY A 420 9.41 11.66 -7.77
CA GLY A 420 8.42 11.37 -6.74
C GLY A 420 8.64 12.12 -5.42
N TRP A 421 9.30 13.28 -5.41
CA TRP A 421 9.58 14.03 -4.19
C TRP A 421 8.35 14.76 -3.66
N MET A 422 8.00 14.54 -2.39
CA MET A 422 6.76 15.02 -1.79
C MET A 422 6.67 16.55 -1.75
N GLU A 423 7.73 17.25 -1.32
CA GLU A 423 7.71 18.71 -1.24
C GLU A 423 7.59 19.37 -2.63
N ALA A 424 8.16 18.74 -3.69
CA ALA A 424 8.01 19.22 -5.06
C ALA A 424 6.54 19.15 -5.51
N TYR A 425 5.86 18.05 -5.23
CA TYR A 425 4.41 17.95 -5.49
C TYR A 425 3.62 19.04 -4.76
N TYR A 426 4.00 19.33 -3.52
CA TYR A 426 3.33 20.37 -2.74
C TYR A 426 3.49 21.75 -3.36
N TYR A 427 4.71 22.14 -3.76
CA TYR A 427 4.93 23.42 -4.45
C TYR A 427 4.18 23.50 -5.78
N LEU A 428 4.19 22.44 -6.57
CA LEU A 428 3.44 22.38 -7.84
C LEU A 428 1.93 22.45 -7.61
N ALA A 429 1.43 21.86 -6.51
CA ALA A 429 0.03 21.95 -6.12
C ALA A 429 -0.35 23.39 -5.76
N GLU A 430 0.45 24.06 -4.93
CA GLU A 430 0.25 25.47 -4.56
C GLU A 430 0.28 26.39 -5.81
N MET A 431 1.25 26.20 -6.69
CA MET A 431 1.37 26.96 -7.93
C MET A 431 0.15 26.74 -8.85
N ALA A 432 -0.34 25.50 -8.96
CA ALA A 432 -1.52 25.20 -9.76
C ALA A 432 -2.82 25.72 -9.12
N ASN A 433 -2.91 25.73 -7.82
CA ASN A 433 -4.08 26.21 -7.08
C ASN A 433 -4.22 27.74 -7.14
N PHE A 434 -3.11 28.44 -6.94
CA PHE A 434 -3.10 29.91 -6.91
C PHE A 434 -2.78 30.58 -8.26
N GLY A 435 -2.49 29.80 -9.29
CA GLY A 435 -2.18 30.33 -10.62
C GLY A 435 -0.82 31.01 -10.71
N VAL A 436 0.17 30.53 -9.95
CA VAL A 436 1.54 31.07 -10.01
C VAL A 436 2.27 30.50 -11.22
N GLY A 437 2.69 31.37 -12.14
CA GLY A 437 3.40 31.00 -13.38
C GLY A 437 2.55 30.30 -14.45
N ARG A 438 1.32 29.97 -14.17
CA ARG A 438 0.31 29.35 -15.07
C ARG A 438 -1.09 29.72 -14.64
N GLN A 439 -2.08 29.49 -15.49
CA GLN A 439 -3.47 29.63 -15.07
C GLN A 439 -3.81 28.64 -13.94
N ALA A 440 -4.60 29.08 -12.98
CA ALA A 440 -5.11 28.21 -11.93
C ALA A 440 -5.88 27.03 -12.55
N HIS A 441 -5.56 25.83 -12.11
CA HIS A 441 -6.19 24.61 -12.61
C HIS A 441 -6.50 23.64 -11.48
N CYS A 442 -7.76 23.65 -11.06
CA CYS A 442 -8.24 22.86 -9.93
C CYS A 442 -7.89 21.37 -10.04
N GLY A 443 -8.09 20.72 -11.19
CA GLY A 443 -7.82 19.29 -11.37
C GLY A 443 -6.34 18.92 -11.20
N VAL A 444 -5.44 19.79 -11.65
CA VAL A 444 -3.98 19.61 -11.47
C VAL A 444 -3.59 19.80 -10.00
N ALA A 445 -4.15 20.83 -9.35
CA ALA A 445 -3.94 21.07 -7.93
C ALA A 445 -4.41 19.87 -7.09
N ALA A 446 -5.63 19.37 -7.35
CA ALA A 446 -6.18 18.21 -6.67
C ALA A 446 -5.29 16.97 -6.83
N ALA A 447 -4.77 16.71 -8.04
CA ALA A 447 -3.90 15.58 -8.32
C ALA A 447 -2.57 15.66 -7.52
N TYR A 448 -1.92 16.82 -7.52
CA TYR A 448 -0.68 17.00 -6.77
C TYR A 448 -0.88 16.96 -5.25
N TYR A 449 -1.92 17.61 -4.69
CA TYR A 449 -2.21 17.51 -3.26
C TYR A 449 -2.56 16.08 -2.84
N LYS A 450 -3.28 15.33 -3.69
CA LYS A 450 -3.52 13.89 -3.48
C LYS A 450 -2.21 13.11 -3.37
N LEU A 451 -1.25 13.35 -4.28
CA LEU A 451 0.06 12.69 -4.23
C LEU A 451 0.83 13.03 -2.94
N VAL A 452 0.76 14.28 -2.45
CA VAL A 452 1.36 14.66 -1.16
C VAL A 452 0.70 13.91 -0.01
N ALA A 453 -0.63 13.88 0.02
CA ALA A 453 -1.40 13.18 1.06
C ALA A 453 -1.10 11.67 1.06
N GLU A 454 -1.04 11.04 -0.11
CA GLU A 454 -0.70 9.62 -0.24
C GLU A 454 0.73 9.29 0.19
N LYS A 455 1.70 10.17 -0.04
CA LYS A 455 3.08 9.99 0.46
C LYS A 455 3.19 10.02 1.99
N ALA A 456 2.24 10.64 2.66
CA ALA A 456 2.17 10.72 4.13
C ALA A 456 1.23 9.66 4.73
N GLU A 457 0.99 8.57 4.05
CA GLU A 457 0.08 7.50 4.48
C GLU A 457 0.35 6.98 5.90
N ALA A 458 1.62 6.88 6.30
CA ALA A 458 2.01 6.43 7.63
C ALA A 458 1.46 7.30 8.78
N ILE A 459 1.01 8.54 8.50
CA ILE A 459 0.53 9.47 9.52
C ILE A 459 -0.97 9.28 9.80
N HIS A 460 -1.77 9.00 8.76
CA HIS A 460 -3.23 9.06 8.86
C HIS A 460 -3.96 7.83 8.25
N SER A 461 -3.24 6.90 7.64
CA SER A 461 -3.82 5.65 7.17
C SER A 461 -3.79 4.55 8.25
N ALA A 462 -4.46 3.44 7.98
CA ALA A 462 -4.47 2.26 8.82
C ALA A 462 -3.70 1.08 8.18
N PHE A 463 -2.73 1.36 7.29
CA PHE A 463 -1.99 0.31 6.58
C PHE A 463 -1.14 -0.56 7.50
N ALA A 464 -0.46 0.02 8.49
CA ALA A 464 0.38 -0.73 9.43
C ALA A 464 -0.43 -1.81 10.17
N GLU A 465 -1.59 -1.42 10.69
CA GLU A 465 -2.50 -2.32 11.41
C GLU A 465 -3.08 -3.40 10.50
N SER A 466 -3.46 -2.99 9.29
CA SER A 466 -4.01 -3.86 8.26
C SER A 466 -3.01 -4.93 7.82
N ASN A 467 -1.78 -4.52 7.52
CA ASN A 467 -0.71 -5.40 7.09
C ASN A 467 -0.28 -6.37 8.20
N ALA A 468 -0.12 -5.87 9.43
CA ALA A 468 0.22 -6.71 10.57
C ALA A 468 -0.83 -7.81 10.82
N ALA A 469 -2.11 -7.49 10.66
CA ALA A 469 -3.18 -8.47 10.79
C ALA A 469 -3.18 -9.48 9.65
N TYR A 470 -2.92 -9.03 8.41
CA TYR A 470 -2.83 -9.89 7.23
C TYR A 470 -1.65 -10.88 7.35
N GLU A 471 -0.46 -10.39 7.71
CA GLU A 471 0.73 -11.21 7.95
C GLU A 471 0.54 -12.23 9.08
N ALA A 472 -0.30 -11.89 10.08
CA ALA A 472 -0.70 -12.83 11.12
C ALA A 472 -1.73 -13.87 10.65
N GLY A 473 -2.23 -13.79 9.41
CA GLY A 473 -3.26 -14.65 8.84
C GLY A 473 -4.68 -14.37 9.35
N ASP A 474 -4.92 -13.21 9.97
CA ASP A 474 -6.22 -12.79 10.47
C ASP A 474 -6.91 -11.87 9.45
N ASN A 475 -7.48 -12.47 8.40
CA ASN A 475 -8.10 -11.74 7.29
C ASN A 475 -9.30 -10.88 7.72
N GLU A 476 -10.05 -11.29 8.74
CA GLU A 476 -11.16 -10.49 9.27
C GLU A 476 -10.68 -9.23 9.98
N ARG A 477 -9.58 -9.35 10.72
CA ARG A 477 -8.99 -8.23 11.41
C ARG A 477 -8.25 -7.31 10.44
N ALA A 478 -7.68 -7.85 9.36
CA ALA A 478 -7.04 -7.09 8.30
C ALA A 478 -8.04 -6.29 7.45
N LEU A 479 -9.24 -6.84 7.23
CA LEU A 479 -10.26 -6.23 6.38
C LEU A 479 -10.69 -4.85 6.87
N ILE A 480 -10.91 -4.67 8.18
CA ILE A 480 -11.47 -3.45 8.75
C ILE A 480 -10.57 -2.23 8.48
N PRO A 481 -9.28 -2.22 8.92
CA PRO A 481 -8.41 -1.08 8.64
C PRO A 481 -8.09 -0.93 7.15
N ALA A 482 -8.07 -2.03 6.36
CA ALA A 482 -7.98 -1.93 4.90
C ALA A 482 -9.18 -1.21 4.29
N MET A 483 -10.40 -1.49 4.78
CA MET A 483 -11.60 -0.76 4.33
C MET A 483 -11.56 0.72 4.71
N MET A 484 -11.04 1.06 5.88
CA MET A 484 -10.85 2.46 6.29
C MET A 484 -9.91 3.20 5.33
N ALA A 485 -8.77 2.60 4.98
CA ALA A 485 -7.85 3.15 4.00
C ALA A 485 -8.47 3.19 2.57
N ALA A 486 -9.27 2.19 2.20
CA ALA A 486 -9.95 2.15 0.91
C ALA A 486 -11.00 3.28 0.74
N GLU A 487 -11.72 3.64 1.82
CA GLU A 487 -12.64 4.78 1.82
C GLU A 487 -11.91 6.13 1.74
N GLN A 488 -10.68 6.22 2.23
CA GLN A 488 -9.79 7.38 2.05
C GLN A 488 -9.29 7.53 0.61
N GLY A 489 -9.52 6.55 -0.26
CA GLY A 489 -9.18 6.60 -1.68
C GLY A 489 -7.84 5.97 -2.05
N TYR A 490 -7.16 5.28 -1.14
CA TYR A 490 -5.94 4.55 -1.48
C TYR A 490 -6.22 3.35 -2.40
N GLU A 491 -5.59 3.37 -3.59
CA GLU A 491 -5.80 2.32 -4.60
C GLU A 491 -5.39 0.94 -4.07
N HIS A 492 -4.22 0.82 -3.43
CA HIS A 492 -3.73 -0.44 -2.86
C HIS A 492 -4.71 -1.03 -1.84
N ALA A 493 -5.28 -0.19 -0.97
CA ALA A 493 -6.28 -0.62 0.00
C ALA A 493 -7.57 -1.09 -0.67
N GLN A 494 -8.02 -0.39 -1.73
CA GLN A 494 -9.20 -0.81 -2.50
C GLN A 494 -8.99 -2.18 -3.15
N ALA A 495 -7.82 -2.40 -3.77
CA ALA A 495 -7.45 -3.70 -4.34
C ALA A 495 -7.37 -4.79 -3.26
N ASN A 496 -6.75 -4.51 -2.11
CA ASN A 496 -6.62 -5.45 -1.00
C ASN A 496 -7.98 -5.86 -0.40
N VAL A 497 -8.87 -4.89 -0.19
CA VAL A 497 -10.23 -5.17 0.30
C VAL A 497 -11.00 -6.03 -0.70
N ALA A 498 -10.93 -5.67 -1.98
CA ALA A 498 -11.59 -6.43 -3.03
C ALA A 498 -11.05 -7.87 -3.10
N PHE A 499 -9.73 -8.03 -2.98
CA PHE A 499 -9.06 -9.33 -2.95
C PHE A 499 -9.48 -10.20 -1.75
N LEU A 500 -9.58 -9.63 -0.54
CA LEU A 500 -10.08 -10.37 0.63
C LEU A 500 -11.55 -10.77 0.51
N LEU A 501 -12.37 -9.93 -0.09
CA LEU A 501 -13.79 -10.18 -0.28
C LEU A 501 -14.07 -11.07 -1.50
N ASP A 502 -13.08 -11.27 -2.38
CA ASP A 502 -13.23 -12.09 -3.58
C ASP A 502 -13.45 -13.56 -3.20
N GLU A 503 -14.41 -14.18 -3.84
CA GLU A 503 -14.71 -15.60 -3.68
C GLU A 503 -13.72 -16.43 -4.49
N GLN A 504 -12.54 -16.68 -3.93
CA GLN A 504 -11.54 -17.53 -4.56
C GLN A 504 -12.08 -18.94 -4.73
N ARG A 505 -12.30 -19.35 -5.99
CA ARG A 505 -12.71 -20.70 -6.31
C ARG A 505 -11.45 -21.58 -6.35
N SER A 506 -11.33 -22.54 -5.42
CA SER A 506 -10.29 -23.55 -5.55
C SER A 506 -10.54 -24.45 -6.76
N LEU A 507 -9.49 -24.76 -7.52
CA LEU A 507 -9.56 -25.66 -8.67
C LEU A 507 -10.02 -27.08 -8.29
N PHE A 508 -9.80 -27.49 -7.06
CA PHE A 508 -10.19 -28.76 -6.50
C PHE A 508 -10.90 -28.55 -5.18
N SER A 509 -12.23 -28.31 -5.20
CA SER A 509 -13.02 -28.32 -3.98
C SER A 509 -13.56 -29.72 -3.73
N LEU A 510 -13.10 -30.35 -2.67
CA LEU A 510 -13.73 -31.56 -2.12
C LEU A 510 -15.07 -31.27 -1.40
N ASP A 511 -15.51 -30.02 -1.41
CA ASP A 511 -16.73 -29.56 -0.76
C ASP A 511 -17.98 -30.27 -1.24
N SER A 512 -17.97 -30.72 -2.51
CA SER A 512 -19.05 -31.53 -3.08
C SER A 512 -19.02 -32.99 -2.62
N ILE A 513 -17.85 -33.49 -2.22
CA ILE A 513 -17.63 -34.88 -1.78
C ILE A 513 -17.65 -35.01 -0.27
N LEU A 514 -17.18 -33.99 0.47
CA LEU A 514 -17.06 -33.96 1.93
C LEU A 514 -17.73 -32.71 2.51
N PRO A 515 -19.08 -32.67 2.60
CA PRO A 515 -19.81 -31.49 3.07
C PRO A 515 -19.42 -31.01 4.47
N TRP A 516 -18.88 -31.91 5.31
CA TRP A 516 -18.39 -31.59 6.67
C TRP A 516 -16.99 -30.94 6.70
N ALA A 517 -16.26 -30.94 5.59
CA ALA A 517 -14.96 -30.26 5.48
C ALA A 517 -15.09 -28.75 5.26
N LYS A 518 -16.29 -28.28 4.95
CA LYS A 518 -16.61 -26.87 4.70
C LYS A 518 -16.60 -26.08 6.00
N LYS A 519 -15.48 -25.43 6.33
CA LYS A 519 -15.52 -24.35 7.32
C LYS A 519 -16.16 -23.13 6.64
N PRO A 520 -17.29 -22.64 7.13
CA PRO A 520 -17.90 -21.45 6.56
C PRO A 520 -16.91 -20.28 6.69
N ARG A 521 -16.60 -19.59 5.58
CA ARG A 521 -16.01 -18.26 5.66
C ARG A 521 -16.92 -17.38 6.53
N SER A 522 -16.33 -16.51 7.31
CA SER A 522 -17.07 -15.51 8.07
C SER A 522 -18.03 -14.72 7.16
N SER A 523 -19.17 -14.36 7.69
CA SER A 523 -20.15 -13.52 6.97
C SER A 523 -19.55 -12.17 6.56
N LEU A 524 -18.58 -11.66 7.31
CA LEU A 524 -17.89 -10.42 7.02
C LEU A 524 -17.07 -10.51 5.72
N LEU A 525 -16.44 -11.65 5.42
CA LEU A 525 -15.64 -11.89 4.21
C LEU A 525 -16.47 -12.35 2.99
N ARG A 526 -17.81 -12.43 3.12
CA ARG A 526 -18.71 -12.89 2.06
C ARG A 526 -19.54 -11.76 1.49
N ASN A 527 -18.93 -10.76 0.91
CA ASN A 527 -19.66 -9.64 0.33
C ASN A 527 -19.18 -9.35 -1.09
N THR A 528 -19.66 -10.15 -2.05
CA THR A 528 -19.29 -10.01 -3.46
C THR A 528 -19.73 -8.67 -4.07
N ALA A 529 -20.86 -8.12 -3.62
CA ALA A 529 -21.32 -6.81 -4.08
C ALA A 529 -20.35 -5.69 -3.64
N LEU A 530 -19.84 -5.78 -2.41
CA LEU A 530 -18.85 -4.84 -1.90
C LEU A 530 -17.49 -5.05 -2.61
N ALA A 531 -17.10 -6.30 -2.87
CA ALA A 531 -15.90 -6.61 -3.65
C ALA A 531 -15.94 -5.94 -5.04
N LEU A 532 -17.06 -6.06 -5.75
CA LEU A 532 -17.23 -5.41 -7.06
C LEU A 532 -17.10 -3.88 -6.98
N ILE A 533 -17.61 -3.26 -5.91
CA ILE A 533 -17.46 -1.82 -5.72
C ILE A 533 -15.99 -1.43 -5.58
N TYR A 534 -15.22 -2.16 -4.78
CA TYR A 534 -13.81 -1.86 -4.59
C TYR A 534 -12.97 -2.22 -5.81
N TRP A 535 -13.26 -3.32 -6.54
CA TRP A 535 -12.66 -3.57 -7.86
C TRP A 535 -12.92 -2.42 -8.82
N THR A 536 -14.16 -1.90 -8.87
CA THR A 536 -14.52 -0.75 -9.71
C THR A 536 -13.80 0.54 -9.30
N ARG A 537 -13.61 0.78 -7.99
CA ARG A 537 -12.88 1.96 -7.51
C ARG A 537 -11.39 1.88 -7.83
N SER A 538 -10.78 0.72 -7.62
CA SER A 538 -9.36 0.48 -7.92
C SER A 538 -9.10 0.54 -9.43
N SER A 539 -9.97 -0.04 -10.27
CA SER A 539 -9.83 0.04 -11.73
C SER A 539 -9.87 1.48 -12.27
N LYS A 540 -10.68 2.36 -11.67
CA LYS A 540 -10.69 3.79 -12.00
C LYS A 540 -9.40 4.52 -11.64
N GLN A 541 -8.55 3.93 -10.80
CA GLN A 541 -7.22 4.40 -10.45
C GLN A 541 -6.11 3.66 -11.22
N ALA A 542 -6.45 3.14 -12.40
CA ALA A 542 -5.55 2.47 -13.35
C ALA A 542 -4.99 1.12 -12.89
N ASN A 543 -5.68 0.41 -11.99
CA ASN A 543 -5.34 -0.97 -11.67
C ASN A 543 -5.93 -1.92 -12.73
N ILE A 544 -5.05 -2.60 -13.47
CA ILE A 544 -5.43 -3.47 -14.59
C ILE A 544 -6.09 -4.76 -14.09
N ASP A 545 -5.54 -5.37 -13.04
CA ASP A 545 -6.08 -6.60 -12.45
C ASP A 545 -7.50 -6.38 -11.92
N SER A 546 -7.73 -5.23 -11.27
CA SER A 546 -9.06 -4.83 -10.82
C SER A 546 -10.04 -4.63 -11.98
N LEU A 547 -9.58 -4.13 -13.12
CA LEU A 547 -10.41 -3.96 -14.32
C LEU A 547 -10.82 -5.33 -14.91
N ILE A 548 -9.89 -6.28 -14.95
CA ILE A 548 -10.17 -7.63 -15.45
C ILE A 548 -11.10 -8.38 -14.47
N LYS A 549 -10.82 -8.30 -13.18
CA LYS A 549 -11.69 -8.89 -12.13
C LYS A 549 -13.11 -8.32 -12.18
N MET A 550 -13.25 -7.02 -12.41
CA MET A 550 -14.56 -6.40 -12.62
C MET A 550 -15.29 -7.04 -13.81
N GLY A 551 -14.59 -7.31 -14.91
CA GLY A 551 -15.12 -8.07 -16.05
C GLY A 551 -15.56 -9.48 -15.65
N ASP A 552 -14.76 -10.20 -14.86
CA ASP A 552 -15.11 -11.55 -14.36
C ASP A 552 -16.39 -11.53 -13.51
N TYR A 553 -16.56 -10.51 -12.68
CA TYR A 553 -17.75 -10.33 -11.85
C TYR A 553 -19.01 -10.09 -12.70
N TYR A 554 -18.92 -9.26 -13.75
CA TYR A 554 -20.03 -9.07 -14.69
C TYR A 554 -20.33 -10.33 -15.49
N LEU A 555 -19.30 -11.06 -15.91
CA LEU A 555 -19.46 -12.30 -16.69
C LEU A 555 -20.10 -13.43 -15.86
N ALA A 556 -19.76 -13.52 -14.57
CA ALA A 556 -20.29 -14.55 -13.68
C ALA A 556 -21.56 -14.13 -12.93
N GLY A 557 -21.96 -12.85 -13.00
CA GLY A 557 -23.08 -12.31 -12.21
C GLY A 557 -22.82 -12.29 -10.70
N MET A 558 -21.56 -12.11 -10.29
CA MET A 558 -21.18 -12.07 -8.87
C MET A 558 -21.44 -10.69 -8.27
N GLY A 559 -22.29 -10.63 -7.26
CA GLY A 559 -22.66 -9.35 -6.62
C GLY A 559 -23.39 -8.34 -7.52
N THR A 560 -23.74 -8.73 -8.75
CA THR A 560 -24.45 -7.95 -9.75
C THR A 560 -25.22 -8.88 -10.68
N VAL A 561 -26.09 -8.31 -11.52
CA VAL A 561 -26.73 -9.06 -12.61
C VAL A 561 -25.67 -9.41 -13.66
N LEU A 562 -25.76 -10.62 -14.24
CA LEU A 562 -24.90 -11.06 -15.34
C LEU A 562 -25.01 -10.09 -16.51
N ASP A 563 -23.88 -9.60 -17.00
CA ASP A 563 -23.78 -8.65 -18.10
C ASP A 563 -22.50 -8.91 -18.90
N ALA A 564 -22.63 -9.78 -19.91
CA ALA A 564 -21.51 -10.21 -20.72
C ALA A 564 -20.94 -9.07 -21.61
N ASP A 565 -21.77 -8.08 -21.99
CA ASP A 565 -21.34 -6.94 -22.81
C ASP A 565 -20.43 -6.02 -22.01
N LYS A 566 -20.78 -5.76 -20.74
CA LYS A 566 -19.88 -5.02 -19.83
C LYS A 566 -18.59 -5.76 -19.55
N ALA A 567 -18.65 -7.09 -19.39
CA ALA A 567 -17.45 -7.89 -19.22
C ALA A 567 -16.52 -7.77 -20.44
N SER A 568 -17.07 -7.90 -21.66
CA SER A 568 -16.33 -7.71 -22.90
C SER A 568 -15.67 -6.33 -22.97
N THR A 569 -16.40 -5.27 -22.60
CA THR A 569 -15.88 -3.90 -22.57
C THR A 569 -14.71 -3.75 -21.58
N CYS A 570 -14.80 -4.36 -20.40
CA CYS A 570 -13.70 -4.36 -19.42
C CYS A 570 -12.44 -5.04 -19.96
N TYR A 571 -12.61 -6.21 -20.61
CA TYR A 571 -11.48 -6.93 -21.19
C TYR A 571 -10.88 -6.21 -22.40
N HIS A 572 -11.69 -5.60 -23.27
CA HIS A 572 -11.19 -4.77 -24.38
C HIS A 572 -10.36 -3.60 -23.87
N ASN A 573 -10.87 -2.88 -22.88
CA ASN A 573 -10.13 -1.75 -22.28
C ASN A 573 -8.80 -2.20 -21.65
N ALA A 574 -8.78 -3.35 -20.96
CA ALA A 574 -7.55 -3.90 -20.39
C ALA A 574 -6.57 -4.41 -21.46
N ALA A 575 -7.08 -4.94 -22.56
CA ALA A 575 -6.27 -5.46 -23.66
C ALA A 575 -5.69 -4.33 -24.53
N GLU A 576 -6.50 -3.36 -24.94
CA GLU A 576 -6.09 -2.31 -25.88
C GLU A 576 -5.29 -1.20 -25.23
N ALA A 577 -5.72 -0.74 -24.04
CA ALA A 577 -5.04 0.37 -23.35
C ALA A 577 -3.81 -0.08 -22.54
N HIS A 578 -3.80 -1.34 -22.08
CA HIS A 578 -2.79 -1.81 -21.14
C HIS A 578 -2.05 -3.08 -21.59
N HIS A 579 -2.39 -3.63 -22.75
CA HIS A 579 -1.76 -4.83 -23.32
C HIS A 579 -1.71 -6.02 -22.33
N SER A 580 -2.82 -6.27 -21.63
CA SER A 580 -2.87 -7.35 -20.65
C SER A 580 -3.03 -8.72 -21.33
N ALA A 581 -2.09 -9.64 -21.07
CA ALA A 581 -2.15 -11.01 -21.59
C ALA A 581 -3.40 -11.78 -21.10
N GLN A 582 -3.80 -11.56 -19.83
CA GLN A 582 -5.01 -12.18 -19.28
C GLN A 582 -6.27 -11.66 -19.98
N ALA A 583 -6.33 -10.35 -20.26
CA ALA A 583 -7.46 -9.78 -20.99
C ALA A 583 -7.55 -10.31 -22.42
N TYR A 584 -6.43 -10.43 -23.13
CA TYR A 584 -6.39 -11.07 -24.44
C TYR A 584 -6.86 -12.53 -24.39
N TRP A 585 -6.44 -13.28 -23.37
CA TRP A 585 -6.92 -14.66 -23.21
C TRP A 585 -8.43 -14.72 -22.95
N ASN A 586 -8.98 -13.84 -22.12
CA ASN A 586 -10.41 -13.75 -21.83
C ASN A 586 -11.21 -13.41 -23.10
N LEU A 587 -10.73 -12.46 -23.92
CA LEU A 587 -11.34 -12.13 -25.22
C LEU A 587 -11.27 -13.29 -26.20
N GLY A 588 -10.14 -14.00 -26.25
CA GLY A 588 -10.01 -15.23 -27.03
C GLY A 588 -11.06 -16.28 -26.65
N TRP A 589 -11.29 -16.46 -25.34
CA TRP A 589 -12.32 -17.35 -24.83
C TRP A 589 -13.75 -16.88 -25.20
N MET A 590 -14.02 -15.56 -25.15
CA MET A 590 -15.32 -15.00 -25.54
C MET A 590 -15.61 -15.24 -27.01
N HIS A 591 -14.65 -15.02 -27.92
CA HIS A 591 -14.79 -15.30 -29.34
C HIS A 591 -14.88 -16.80 -29.64
N GLU A 592 -14.17 -17.66 -28.90
CA GLU A 592 -14.26 -19.11 -29.03
C GLU A 592 -15.67 -19.62 -28.69
N ASN A 593 -16.33 -19.03 -27.70
CA ASN A 593 -17.62 -19.49 -27.19
C ASN A 593 -18.82 -18.68 -27.69
N GLY A 594 -18.61 -17.57 -28.38
CA GLY A 594 -19.68 -16.67 -28.83
C GLY A 594 -20.41 -15.99 -27.69
N VAL A 595 -19.68 -15.58 -26.64
CA VAL A 595 -20.24 -14.88 -25.47
C VAL A 595 -20.04 -13.37 -25.64
N ALA A 596 -21.10 -12.58 -25.65
CA ALA A 596 -21.16 -11.15 -25.93
C ALA A 596 -20.57 -10.70 -27.29
N VAL A 597 -20.02 -11.64 -28.05
CA VAL A 597 -19.43 -11.41 -29.36
C VAL A 597 -19.82 -12.55 -30.26
N GLN A 598 -19.82 -12.32 -31.57
CA GLN A 598 -20.07 -13.41 -32.52
C GLN A 598 -18.95 -14.47 -32.42
N GLN A 599 -19.31 -15.74 -32.43
CA GLN A 599 -18.35 -16.83 -32.41
C GLN A 599 -17.43 -16.76 -33.63
N ASP A 600 -16.13 -16.64 -33.38
CA ASP A 600 -15.11 -16.57 -34.43
C ASP A 600 -13.82 -17.21 -33.94
N PHE A 601 -13.48 -18.38 -34.51
CA PHE A 601 -12.28 -19.13 -34.13
C PHE A 601 -10.99 -18.48 -34.63
N HIS A 602 -11.03 -17.67 -35.68
CA HIS A 602 -9.87 -16.96 -36.19
C HIS A 602 -9.54 -15.79 -35.25
N MET A 603 -10.55 -15.04 -34.81
CA MET A 603 -10.37 -13.99 -33.81
C MET A 603 -9.94 -14.58 -32.48
N ALA A 604 -10.51 -15.71 -32.05
CA ALA A 604 -10.10 -16.41 -30.84
C ALA A 604 -8.61 -16.78 -30.90
N LYS A 605 -8.15 -17.38 -32.03
CA LYS A 605 -6.73 -17.70 -32.24
C LYS A 605 -5.86 -16.47 -32.15
N ARG A 606 -6.24 -15.37 -32.82
CA ARG A 606 -5.49 -14.13 -32.84
C ARG A 606 -5.30 -13.56 -31.41
N TYR A 607 -6.36 -13.54 -30.60
CA TYR A 607 -6.27 -13.06 -29.22
C TYR A 607 -5.41 -13.99 -28.34
N TYR A 608 -5.48 -15.31 -28.53
CA TYR A 608 -4.58 -16.24 -27.83
C TYR A 608 -3.12 -16.05 -28.24
N ASP A 609 -2.83 -15.82 -29.52
CA ASP A 609 -1.48 -15.53 -29.99
C ASP A 609 -0.97 -14.19 -29.40
N LEU A 610 -1.80 -13.12 -29.39
CA LEU A 610 -1.47 -11.84 -28.75
C LEU A 610 -1.18 -12.00 -27.25
N ALA A 611 -1.91 -12.86 -26.54
CA ALA A 611 -1.64 -13.13 -25.13
C ALA A 611 -0.24 -13.73 -24.92
N LEU A 612 0.19 -14.63 -25.83
CA LEU A 612 1.51 -15.25 -25.79
C LEU A 612 2.63 -14.26 -26.18
N GLU A 613 2.37 -13.39 -27.17
CA GLU A 613 3.33 -12.35 -27.58
C GLU A 613 3.55 -11.33 -26.48
N THR A 614 2.48 -10.99 -25.75
CA THR A 614 2.53 -10.02 -24.64
C THR A 614 3.29 -10.58 -23.44
N ASN A 615 3.08 -11.86 -23.11
CA ASN A 615 3.74 -12.51 -21.99
C ASN A 615 4.10 -13.96 -22.28
N SER A 616 5.41 -14.27 -22.27
CA SER A 616 5.93 -15.62 -22.52
C SER A 616 5.50 -16.65 -21.46
N GLU A 617 5.17 -16.23 -20.25
CA GLU A 617 4.70 -17.12 -19.17
C GLU A 617 3.30 -17.65 -19.41
N ALA A 618 2.51 -16.96 -20.22
CA ALA A 618 1.20 -17.44 -20.69
C ALA A 618 1.29 -18.66 -21.65
N TYR A 619 2.51 -19.19 -21.89
CA TYR A 619 2.74 -20.27 -22.86
C TYR A 619 1.85 -21.49 -22.62
N LEU A 620 1.82 -22.03 -21.42
CA LEU A 620 1.08 -23.26 -21.12
C LEU A 620 -0.44 -23.09 -21.28
N PRO A 621 -1.10 -22.10 -20.63
CA PRO A 621 -2.54 -21.91 -20.77
C PRO A 621 -2.95 -21.56 -22.20
N VAL A 622 -2.13 -20.77 -22.91
CA VAL A 622 -2.42 -20.41 -24.31
C VAL A 622 -2.29 -21.63 -25.24
N LYS A 623 -1.24 -22.44 -25.09
CA LYS A 623 -1.07 -23.67 -25.91
C LYS A 623 -2.19 -24.67 -25.67
N LEU A 624 -2.65 -24.84 -24.44
CA LEU A 624 -3.79 -25.69 -24.13
C LEU A 624 -5.09 -25.15 -24.75
N SER A 625 -5.30 -23.83 -24.70
CA SER A 625 -6.45 -23.17 -25.32
C SER A 625 -6.43 -23.30 -26.84
N LEU A 626 -5.26 -23.13 -27.48
CA LEU A 626 -5.10 -23.32 -28.92
C LEU A 626 -5.31 -24.79 -29.32
N LEU A 627 -4.84 -25.76 -28.52
CA LEU A 627 -5.10 -27.19 -28.79
C LEU A 627 -6.60 -27.49 -28.71
N LYS A 628 -7.28 -26.99 -27.68
CA LYS A 628 -8.73 -27.10 -27.52
C LYS A 628 -9.47 -26.46 -28.71
N LEU A 629 -9.05 -25.25 -29.11
CA LEU A 629 -9.64 -24.53 -30.24
C LEU A 629 -9.51 -25.33 -31.56
N ARG A 630 -8.34 -25.94 -31.82
CA ARG A 630 -8.11 -26.82 -32.98
C ARG A 630 -9.02 -28.04 -32.93
N ALA A 631 -9.11 -28.71 -31.79
CA ALA A 631 -9.99 -29.86 -31.60
C ALA A 631 -11.47 -29.50 -31.86
N ARG A 632 -11.94 -28.35 -31.38
CA ARG A 632 -13.29 -27.84 -31.63
C ARG A 632 -13.50 -27.50 -33.12
N GLY A 633 -12.53 -26.85 -33.76
CA GLY A 633 -12.59 -26.55 -35.19
C GLY A 633 -12.67 -27.82 -36.05
N TYR A 634 -11.88 -28.83 -35.69
CA TYR A 634 -11.94 -30.14 -36.37
C TYR A 634 -13.28 -30.83 -36.15
N TRP A 635 -13.81 -30.83 -34.94
CA TRP A 635 -15.13 -31.40 -34.63
C TRP A 635 -16.26 -30.70 -35.39
N ASN A 636 -16.26 -29.36 -35.44
CA ASN A 636 -17.25 -28.59 -36.19
C ASN A 636 -17.19 -28.91 -37.69
N ARG A 637 -15.99 -29.09 -38.23
CA ARG A 637 -15.83 -29.51 -39.65
C ARG A 637 -16.45 -30.86 -39.93
N ILE A 638 -16.36 -31.82 -39.02
CA ILE A 638 -16.94 -33.17 -39.19
C ILE A 638 -18.46 -33.12 -39.02
N THR A 639 -18.96 -32.40 -38.02
CA THR A 639 -20.38 -32.44 -37.65
C THR A 639 -21.23 -31.46 -38.43
N ASN A 640 -20.73 -30.25 -38.71
CA ASN A 640 -21.51 -29.16 -39.29
C ASN A 640 -21.10 -28.83 -40.73
N GLY A 641 -20.08 -29.50 -41.27
CA GLY A 641 -19.59 -29.22 -42.61
C GLY A 641 -18.96 -27.85 -42.80
N ASP A 642 -18.55 -27.18 -41.69
CA ASP A 642 -17.99 -25.83 -41.72
C ASP A 642 -16.62 -25.84 -42.42
N ILE A 643 -16.46 -24.92 -43.38
CA ILE A 643 -15.39 -24.95 -44.38
C ILE A 643 -14.21 -24.02 -43.98
N ASN A 644 -14.28 -23.29 -42.88
CA ASN A 644 -13.21 -22.36 -42.45
C ASN A 644 -12.19 -23.03 -41.51
N PRO A 645 -11.14 -23.70 -42.06
CA PRO A 645 -10.09 -24.28 -41.20
C PRO A 645 -9.26 -23.18 -40.58
N ILE A 646 -8.94 -23.32 -39.29
CA ILE A 646 -7.95 -22.48 -38.63
C ILE A 646 -6.60 -22.73 -39.33
N ARG A 647 -5.97 -21.67 -39.86
CA ARG A 647 -4.64 -21.72 -40.46
C ARG A 647 -3.61 -21.20 -39.48
N ASP A 648 -2.39 -21.74 -39.53
CA ASP A 648 -1.23 -21.16 -38.89
C ASP A 648 -0.71 -19.94 -39.68
N ASP A 649 0.21 -19.19 -39.09
CA ASP A 649 0.74 -17.95 -39.68
C ASP A 649 1.51 -18.19 -40.99
N GLU A 650 1.91 -19.43 -41.28
CA GLU A 650 2.55 -19.84 -42.54
C GLU A 650 1.54 -20.21 -43.64
N GLY A 651 0.25 -20.09 -43.39
CA GLY A 651 -0.80 -20.40 -44.37
C GLY A 651 -1.02 -21.89 -44.63
N LYS A 652 -0.37 -22.77 -43.85
CA LYS A 652 -0.57 -24.21 -43.95
C LYS A 652 -1.86 -24.63 -43.26
N GLN A 653 -2.66 -25.46 -43.91
CA GLN A 653 -3.77 -26.14 -43.24
C GLN A 653 -3.20 -27.06 -42.16
N ILE A 654 -3.61 -26.83 -40.91
CA ILE A 654 -3.25 -27.74 -39.85
C ILE A 654 -4.05 -29.01 -40.01
N ALA A 655 -3.44 -30.01 -40.65
CA ALA A 655 -3.92 -31.38 -40.58
C ALA A 655 -3.53 -31.93 -39.20
N LEU A 656 -4.48 -32.45 -38.46
CA LEU A 656 -4.26 -33.19 -37.23
C LEU A 656 -3.58 -34.53 -37.55
#